data_f18ccffaae4622bc745b7c6758574f79
#
_entry.id   f18ccffaae4622bc745b7c6758574f79
#
_cell.length_a   1.000
_cell.length_b   1.000
_cell.length_c   1.000
_cell.angle_alpha   90.00
_cell.angle_beta   90.00
_cell.angle_gamma   90.00
#
_symmetry.space_group_name_H-M   'P 1'
#
loop_
_entity.id
_entity.type
_entity.pdbx_description
1 polymer ?
#
loop_
_entity_poly.entity_id
_entity_poly.type
_entity_poly.pdbx_seq_one_letter_code
_entity_poly.pdbx_strand_id
1 'polypeptide(L)'
;MPDEPKILSERRYVNPVYAHSFPDPYILKFRGEYYAYCTGFWHDGRVFGILHSRDLVNWREVCGSMAALDSDAPFYWAPEVTYNNGKFYLYYSVGNEVLMHLRVAVSDRPDGGFVDAGKRLTEQDFAIDAHVFTDDDGTRYMFYATDFLKYKNIGTGTVVDRMIDWFTLAGDPKPVTRAQYDWQVYDPHRVEKGGVRWYTVEGPFVFKRKGLYYEMFSGGNWQNTTYGVSFALSDKIENDEEWAQYSDGEKILPVLRTLPGKVIGPGHNSVIRGPNNREIYCIYHSWTANGRVLAIDRMDFAGRRLFVTGPSYEPQPAPFLPTVNDHFDGNSLNEDWTAHGEWYVSAGEAISGADGENRLVCGTDSKYFVCEVSVRAVSDAGGEGSFGISLYSGNTDSVRFFIVPSRKVAILENANMHDEVQLPSEFLPEAIHLFRIERNQRSLKISLDDVHLFELEDVDPSPINIGLASNSIETAFSGFALTEGFEDLFEHDRVSGWEMLEENGTCRTQDGELFISSNGDAEVVAVKMQPRLEYDFAINVRLDKRGDGAAWGFVLVDQHKKVQCSVTIDENANVCRFRTGGRSKKLKLPAGFISADTHQIGVLINNGNMIIRLEDIILGKSAAPQTETAFGVYCKDATVAVEMARLTAL
;
A
#
# COMPACT_ATOMS: atom_id res chain seq x y z
N MET A 1 -10.46 -1.52 46.55
CA MET A 1 -9.64 -0.76 45.57
C MET A 1 -10.35 -0.91 44.25
N PRO A 2 -10.77 0.15 43.58
CA PRO A 2 -11.40 0.01 42.29
C PRO A 2 -10.34 -0.45 41.28
N ASP A 3 -10.71 -1.45 40.45
CA ASP A 3 -9.88 -1.97 39.37
C ASP A 3 -9.41 -0.84 38.46
N GLU A 4 -8.12 -0.69 38.32
CA GLU A 4 -7.56 0.17 37.27
C GLU A 4 -8.04 -0.37 35.91
N PRO A 5 -8.53 0.50 35.00
CA PRO A 5 -8.91 0.06 33.67
C PRO A 5 -7.66 -0.53 33.01
N LYS A 6 -7.75 -1.76 32.52
CA LYS A 6 -6.75 -2.37 31.65
C LYS A 6 -6.62 -1.45 30.42
N ILE A 7 -5.61 -0.60 30.45
CA ILE A 7 -5.14 0.11 29.27
C ILE A 7 -4.68 -0.98 28.31
N LEU A 8 -5.48 -1.27 27.28
CA LEU A 8 -5.00 -2.02 26.13
C LEU A 8 -3.83 -1.23 25.58
N SER A 9 -2.61 -1.73 25.77
CA SER A 9 -1.38 -1.06 25.38
C SER A 9 -1.45 -0.79 23.88
N GLU A 10 -1.36 0.46 23.48
CA GLU A 10 -1.15 0.87 22.10
C GLU A 10 -0.01 0.03 21.52
N ARG A 11 -0.30 -0.80 20.51
CA ARG A 11 0.74 -1.61 19.86
C ARG A 11 1.76 -0.67 19.21
N ARG A 12 3.02 -0.82 19.61
CA ARG A 12 4.13 0.01 19.10
C ARG A 12 5.26 -0.85 18.59
N TYR A 13 6.03 -0.31 17.68
CA TYR A 13 7.30 -0.87 17.24
C TYR A 13 8.41 0.18 17.28
N VAL A 14 9.64 -0.28 17.22
CA VAL A 14 10.85 0.54 17.07
C VAL A 14 11.72 -0.10 16.01
N ASN A 15 12.20 0.68 15.05
CA ASN A 15 13.17 0.20 14.07
C ASN A 15 14.56 -0.04 14.70
N PRO A 16 15.27 -1.10 14.30
CA PRO A 16 14.88 -2.06 13.28
C PRO A 16 13.85 -3.09 13.80
N VAL A 17 12.91 -3.51 12.93
CA VAL A 17 11.94 -4.56 13.25
C VAL A 17 12.56 -5.96 13.19
N TYR A 18 13.71 -6.11 12.54
CA TYR A 18 14.57 -7.29 12.62
C TYR A 18 16.02 -6.82 12.71
N ALA A 19 16.68 -7.17 13.81
CA ALA A 19 17.96 -6.56 14.24
C ALA A 19 19.22 -7.28 13.74
N HIS A 20 19.09 -8.35 12.95
CA HIS A 20 20.20 -9.01 12.29
C HIS A 20 20.33 -8.55 10.83
N SER A 21 21.45 -8.90 10.17
CA SER A 21 21.69 -8.51 8.78
C SER A 21 20.57 -8.99 7.85
N PHE A 22 19.92 -8.07 7.19
CA PHE A 22 18.83 -8.30 6.24
C PHE A 22 18.83 -7.21 5.15
N PRO A 23 19.82 -7.21 4.26
CA PRO A 23 19.98 -6.15 3.26
C PRO A 23 19.02 -6.31 2.10
N ASP A 24 18.71 -5.16 1.45
CA ASP A 24 17.91 -5.08 0.22
C ASP A 24 16.57 -5.84 0.35
N PRO A 25 15.73 -5.46 1.35
CA PRO A 25 14.56 -6.23 1.72
C PRO A 25 13.44 -6.08 0.68
N TYR A 26 12.92 -7.20 0.20
CA TYR A 26 11.66 -7.26 -0.54
C TYR A 26 10.61 -8.01 0.28
N ILE A 27 9.35 -7.54 0.26
CA ILE A 27 8.25 -8.20 0.97
C ILE A 27 7.12 -8.57 0.02
N LEU A 28 6.76 -9.85 0.05
CA LEU A 28 5.55 -10.40 -0.57
C LEU A 28 4.46 -10.53 0.49
N LYS A 29 3.23 -10.07 0.19
CA LYS A 29 2.02 -10.39 0.94
C LYS A 29 1.29 -11.53 0.25
N PHE A 30 1.04 -12.63 0.94
CA PHE A 30 0.38 -13.81 0.41
C PHE A 30 -0.48 -14.48 1.49
N ARG A 31 -1.77 -14.72 1.18
CA ARG A 31 -2.76 -15.27 2.13
C ARG A 31 -2.88 -14.47 3.44
N GLY A 32 -2.77 -13.13 3.35
CA GLY A 32 -2.79 -12.24 4.51
C GLY A 32 -1.52 -12.26 5.37
N GLU A 33 -0.48 -12.98 4.98
CA GLU A 33 0.81 -13.10 5.66
C GLU A 33 1.93 -12.48 4.83
N TYR A 34 3.07 -12.15 5.47
CA TYR A 34 4.21 -11.48 4.87
C TYR A 34 5.44 -12.37 4.84
N TYR A 35 6.10 -12.43 3.70
CA TYR A 35 7.37 -13.10 3.48
C TYR A 35 8.38 -12.07 3.01
N ALA A 36 9.44 -11.86 3.80
CA ALA A 36 10.53 -10.95 3.45
C ALA A 36 11.75 -11.75 2.95
N TYR A 37 12.42 -11.22 1.92
CA TYR A 37 13.60 -11.83 1.31
C TYR A 37 14.75 -10.82 1.33
N CYS A 38 16.00 -11.30 1.45
CA CYS A 38 17.17 -10.43 1.52
C CYS A 38 18.35 -10.91 0.69
N THR A 39 19.24 -9.99 0.39
CA THR A 39 20.54 -10.23 -0.28
C THR A 39 21.45 -11.16 0.52
N GLY A 40 22.18 -12.02 -0.20
CA GLY A 40 23.35 -12.74 0.29
C GLY A 40 23.07 -14.14 0.79
N PHE A 41 24.12 -14.72 1.42
CA PHE A 41 24.05 -16.05 1.99
C PHE A 41 23.35 -16.03 3.34
N TRP A 42 22.49 -17.01 3.55
CA TRP A 42 21.83 -17.25 4.83
C TRP A 42 22.63 -18.22 5.69
N HIS A 43 22.36 -18.26 6.99
CA HIS A 43 23.15 -19.09 7.94
C HIS A 43 22.98 -20.60 7.75
N ASP A 44 21.99 -21.04 6.95
CA ASP A 44 21.81 -22.45 6.57
C ASP A 44 22.60 -22.83 5.29
N GLY A 45 23.43 -21.94 4.76
CA GLY A 45 24.26 -22.13 3.56
C GLY A 45 23.54 -21.94 2.25
N ARG A 46 22.26 -21.60 2.26
CA ARG A 46 21.49 -21.19 1.08
C ARG A 46 21.64 -19.68 0.86
N VAL A 47 21.08 -19.19 -0.24
CA VAL A 47 21.02 -17.76 -0.54
C VAL A 47 19.61 -17.20 -0.33
N PHE A 48 19.52 -15.89 -0.11
CA PHE A 48 18.29 -15.12 0.07
C PHE A 48 17.47 -15.59 1.27
N GLY A 49 17.88 -15.16 2.47
CA GLY A 49 17.18 -15.47 3.72
C GLY A 49 15.72 -15.04 3.69
N ILE A 50 14.86 -15.86 4.28
CA ILE A 50 13.42 -15.62 4.36
C ILE A 50 13.02 -15.37 5.81
N LEU A 51 12.26 -14.28 6.03
CA LEU A 51 11.52 -14.03 7.25
C LEU A 51 10.01 -14.12 6.98
N HIS A 52 9.25 -14.46 8.01
CA HIS A 52 7.80 -14.51 7.97
C HIS A 52 7.19 -13.66 9.08
N SER A 53 6.10 -12.93 8.77
CA SER A 53 5.34 -12.12 9.72
C SER A 53 3.86 -12.08 9.36
N ARG A 54 2.99 -11.74 10.34
CA ARG A 54 1.58 -11.43 10.12
C ARG A 54 1.24 -9.96 10.35
N ASP A 55 2.22 -9.16 10.81
CA ASP A 55 1.96 -7.77 11.22
C ASP A 55 3.06 -6.77 10.83
N LEU A 56 4.05 -7.20 10.01
CA LEU A 56 5.23 -6.42 9.59
C LEU A 56 6.22 -6.05 10.70
N VAL A 57 5.91 -6.34 11.95
CA VAL A 57 6.72 -5.99 13.13
C VAL A 57 7.39 -7.19 13.75
N ASN A 58 6.63 -8.27 13.92
CA ASN A 58 7.10 -9.49 14.55
C ASN A 58 7.52 -10.51 13.50
N TRP A 59 8.83 -10.66 13.31
CA TRP A 59 9.41 -11.51 12.29
C TRP A 59 10.01 -12.78 12.88
N ARG A 60 9.78 -13.91 12.23
CA ARG A 60 10.47 -15.18 12.50
C ARG A 60 11.30 -15.60 11.30
N GLU A 61 12.46 -16.16 11.55
CA GLU A 61 13.31 -16.76 10.53
C GLU A 61 12.67 -18.03 9.97
N VAL A 62 12.82 -18.24 8.66
CA VAL A 62 12.35 -19.44 7.98
C VAL A 62 13.54 -20.28 7.50
N CYS A 63 14.17 -19.89 6.38
CA CYS A 63 15.35 -20.55 5.79
C CYS A 63 15.94 -19.66 4.70
N GLY A 64 16.99 -20.09 4.01
CA GLY A 64 17.40 -19.52 2.72
C GLY A 64 16.50 -20.01 1.60
N SER A 65 16.23 -19.17 0.61
CA SER A 65 15.27 -19.42 -0.48
C SER A 65 15.69 -20.57 -1.40
N MET A 66 16.96 -20.61 -1.80
CA MET A 66 17.48 -21.57 -2.78
C MET A 66 18.95 -21.94 -2.51
N ALA A 67 19.38 -23.05 -3.08
CA ALA A 67 20.80 -23.40 -3.11
C ALA A 67 21.56 -22.39 -4.00
N ALA A 68 22.80 -22.06 -3.60
CA ALA A 68 23.69 -21.29 -4.48
C ALA A 68 23.98 -22.08 -5.77
N LEU A 69 24.18 -21.36 -6.87
CA LEU A 69 24.56 -21.97 -8.13
C LEU A 69 25.98 -22.53 -8.04
N ASP A 70 26.24 -23.67 -8.70
CA ASP A 70 27.58 -24.20 -8.91
C ASP A 70 28.33 -23.33 -9.93
N SER A 71 28.77 -22.17 -9.50
CA SER A 71 29.49 -21.21 -10.35
C SER A 71 30.47 -20.40 -9.51
N ASP A 72 31.46 -19.81 -10.18
CA ASP A 72 32.39 -18.86 -9.57
C ASP A 72 31.74 -17.49 -9.24
N ALA A 73 30.43 -17.42 -9.19
CA ALA A 73 29.70 -16.21 -8.87
C ALA A 73 29.49 -16.10 -7.35
N PRO A 74 30.26 -15.26 -6.64
CA PRO A 74 30.19 -15.16 -5.18
C PRO A 74 29.05 -14.28 -4.67
N PHE A 75 28.37 -13.50 -5.55
CA PHE A 75 27.40 -12.49 -5.16
C PHE A 75 25.99 -12.84 -5.63
N TYR A 76 25.04 -12.74 -4.70
CA TYR A 76 23.61 -12.95 -4.86
C TYR A 76 22.89 -11.76 -4.25
N TRP A 77 22.30 -10.87 -5.08
CA TRP A 77 21.75 -9.59 -4.62
C TRP A 77 20.30 -9.40 -4.98
N ALA A 78 19.63 -8.58 -4.15
CA ALA A 78 18.31 -8.00 -4.33
C ALA A 78 17.28 -8.99 -4.90
N PRO A 79 16.87 -10.00 -4.12
CA PRO A 79 15.80 -10.90 -4.51
C PRO A 79 14.45 -10.19 -4.46
N GLU A 80 13.61 -10.42 -5.45
CA GLU A 80 12.22 -10.01 -5.49
C GLU A 80 11.33 -11.18 -5.88
N VAL A 81 10.18 -11.36 -5.20
CA VAL A 81 9.28 -12.49 -5.42
C VAL A 81 7.91 -12.02 -5.84
N THR A 82 7.43 -12.49 -6.98
CA THR A 82 6.06 -12.32 -7.43
C THR A 82 5.34 -13.66 -7.52
N TYR A 83 4.02 -13.65 -7.35
CA TYR A 83 3.18 -14.84 -7.42
C TYR A 83 2.24 -14.78 -8.63
N ASN A 84 2.09 -15.89 -9.32
CA ASN A 84 1.07 -16.04 -10.35
C ASN A 84 0.70 -17.52 -10.54
N ASN A 85 -0.60 -17.82 -10.57
CA ASN A 85 -1.15 -19.14 -10.91
C ASN A 85 -0.45 -20.32 -10.21
N GLY A 86 -0.29 -20.26 -8.89
CA GLY A 86 0.30 -21.33 -8.07
C GLY A 86 1.81 -21.39 -8.08
N LYS A 87 2.50 -20.44 -8.73
CA LYS A 87 3.96 -20.38 -8.78
C LYS A 87 4.48 -19.07 -8.21
N PHE A 88 5.60 -19.16 -7.50
CA PHE A 88 6.38 -18.03 -7.03
C PHE A 88 7.63 -17.90 -7.90
N TYR A 89 7.85 -16.71 -8.42
CA TYR A 89 8.98 -16.35 -9.27
C TYR A 89 9.90 -15.42 -8.48
N LEU A 90 11.08 -15.90 -8.13
CA LEU A 90 12.11 -15.14 -7.44
C LEU A 90 13.11 -14.63 -8.48
N TYR A 91 13.08 -13.33 -8.74
CA TYR A 91 14.05 -12.63 -9.58
C TYR A 91 15.22 -12.18 -8.72
N TYR A 92 16.44 -12.29 -9.24
CA TYR A 92 17.63 -11.96 -8.47
C TYR A 92 18.83 -11.63 -9.37
N SER A 93 19.78 -10.92 -8.78
CA SER A 93 21.04 -10.58 -9.42
C SER A 93 22.14 -11.56 -8.97
N VAL A 94 22.93 -12.07 -9.90
CA VAL A 94 24.04 -12.98 -9.61
C VAL A 94 25.25 -12.69 -10.47
N GLY A 95 26.46 -12.76 -9.87
CA GLY A 95 27.69 -12.52 -10.59
C GLY A 95 28.91 -12.32 -9.71
N ASN A 96 29.88 -11.50 -10.19
CA ASN A 96 31.16 -11.25 -9.54
C ASN A 96 31.44 -9.75 -9.31
N GLU A 97 30.38 -8.91 -9.20
CA GLU A 97 30.46 -7.46 -9.04
C GLU A 97 30.80 -6.67 -10.32
N VAL A 98 31.58 -7.25 -11.22
CA VAL A 98 31.93 -6.64 -12.52
C VAL A 98 30.92 -7.03 -13.58
N LEU A 99 30.58 -8.31 -13.60
CA LEU A 99 29.53 -8.90 -14.43
C LEU A 99 28.42 -9.39 -13.52
N MET A 100 27.26 -8.77 -13.63
CA MET A 100 26.05 -9.12 -12.88
C MET A 100 24.89 -9.36 -13.83
N HIS A 101 24.14 -10.41 -13.59
CA HIS A 101 23.04 -10.82 -14.47
C HIS A 101 21.78 -11.09 -13.69
N LEU A 102 20.64 -10.74 -14.28
CA LEU A 102 19.34 -11.11 -13.75
C LEU A 102 18.98 -12.54 -14.13
N ARG A 103 18.45 -13.27 -13.16
CA ARG A 103 17.92 -14.63 -13.30
C ARG A 103 16.60 -14.77 -12.57
N VAL A 104 15.92 -15.89 -12.79
CA VAL A 104 14.68 -16.24 -12.10
C VAL A 104 14.76 -17.67 -11.57
N ALA A 105 14.29 -17.85 -10.33
CA ALA A 105 14.04 -19.14 -9.72
C ALA A 105 12.54 -19.30 -9.44
N VAL A 106 12.06 -20.55 -9.42
CA VAL A 106 10.63 -20.86 -9.28
C VAL A 106 10.40 -21.81 -8.11
N SER A 107 9.31 -21.59 -7.36
CA SER A 107 8.84 -22.46 -6.30
C SER A 107 7.31 -22.58 -6.31
N ASP A 108 6.78 -23.64 -5.68
CA ASP A 108 5.34 -23.81 -5.41
C ASP A 108 4.91 -23.17 -4.07
N ARG A 109 5.85 -22.61 -3.31
CA ARG A 109 5.61 -22.03 -1.99
C ARG A 109 6.50 -20.81 -1.73
N PRO A 110 6.03 -19.82 -0.94
CA PRO A 110 6.79 -18.59 -0.71
C PRO A 110 7.95 -18.78 0.27
N ASP A 111 7.91 -19.79 1.11
CA ASP A 111 8.79 -20.00 2.24
C ASP A 111 10.01 -20.88 1.92
N GLY A 112 10.42 -20.95 0.64
CA GLY A 112 11.63 -21.65 0.17
C GLY A 112 11.37 -22.62 -0.97
N GLY A 113 12.38 -23.48 -1.25
CA GLY A 113 12.29 -24.48 -2.30
C GLY A 113 12.42 -23.92 -3.71
N PHE A 114 12.92 -22.69 -3.87
CA PHE A 114 13.15 -22.10 -5.18
C PHE A 114 14.27 -22.83 -5.94
N VAL A 115 14.03 -23.05 -7.23
CA VAL A 115 14.97 -23.71 -8.15
C VAL A 115 15.20 -22.77 -9.33
N ASP A 116 16.47 -22.45 -9.59
CA ASP A 116 16.86 -21.59 -10.72
C ASP A 116 16.41 -22.18 -12.05
N ALA A 117 15.83 -21.35 -12.91
CA ALA A 117 15.33 -21.75 -14.24
C ALA A 117 16.43 -22.00 -15.28
N GLY A 118 17.70 -21.82 -14.91
CA GLY A 118 18.85 -22.09 -15.78
C GLY A 118 19.10 -21.03 -16.86
N LYS A 119 18.36 -19.90 -16.85
CA LYS A 119 18.40 -18.89 -17.91
C LYS A 119 18.75 -17.50 -17.38
N ARG A 120 19.65 -16.82 -18.09
CA ARG A 120 19.90 -15.38 -17.92
C ARG A 120 18.77 -14.59 -18.60
N LEU A 121 18.28 -13.52 -17.94
CA LEU A 121 17.18 -12.70 -18.44
C LEU A 121 17.62 -11.50 -19.28
N THR A 122 18.82 -10.96 -18.99
CA THR A 122 19.33 -9.72 -19.59
C THR A 122 20.62 -9.95 -20.36
N GLU A 123 20.85 -9.17 -21.44
CA GLU A 123 22.06 -9.24 -22.25
C GLU A 123 23.17 -8.29 -21.76
N GLN A 124 22.85 -7.30 -20.92
CA GLN A 124 23.83 -6.34 -20.39
C GLN A 124 24.87 -7.05 -19.51
N ASP A 125 26.11 -6.56 -19.55
CA ASP A 125 27.20 -7.07 -18.70
C ASP A 125 26.94 -6.81 -17.21
N PHE A 126 26.18 -5.73 -16.91
CA PHE A 126 25.79 -5.37 -15.57
C PHE A 126 24.28 -5.07 -15.54
N ALA A 127 23.52 -5.95 -14.90
CA ALA A 127 22.09 -5.79 -14.66
C ALA A 127 21.76 -6.30 -13.24
N ILE A 128 21.14 -5.47 -12.42
CA ILE A 128 20.81 -5.77 -11.01
C ILE A 128 19.40 -5.25 -10.65
N ASP A 129 18.88 -5.70 -9.51
CA ASP A 129 17.70 -5.15 -8.82
C ASP A 129 16.44 -5.23 -9.69
N ALA A 130 16.06 -6.44 -10.08
CA ALA A 130 14.83 -6.65 -10.86
C ALA A 130 13.57 -6.39 -10.05
N HIS A 131 12.68 -5.56 -10.58
CA HIS A 131 11.34 -5.31 -10.08
C HIS A 131 10.29 -5.63 -11.14
N VAL A 132 9.30 -6.47 -10.79
CA VAL A 132 8.20 -6.82 -11.71
C VAL A 132 6.97 -5.99 -11.38
N PHE A 133 6.50 -5.22 -12.37
CA PHE A 133 5.26 -4.46 -12.29
C PHE A 133 4.24 -5.00 -13.30
N THR A 134 3.00 -5.22 -12.86
CA THR A 134 1.86 -5.56 -13.72
C THR A 134 0.94 -4.35 -13.80
N ASP A 135 0.69 -3.84 -15.01
CA ASP A 135 -0.23 -2.72 -15.23
C ASP A 135 -1.69 -3.19 -15.21
N ASP A 136 -2.62 -2.23 -15.19
CA ASP A 136 -4.07 -2.46 -15.09
C ASP A 136 -4.63 -3.31 -16.25
N ASP A 137 -3.97 -3.31 -17.41
CA ASP A 137 -4.33 -4.13 -18.58
C ASP A 137 -3.73 -5.54 -18.57
N GLY A 138 -2.98 -5.89 -17.50
CA GLY A 138 -2.30 -7.17 -17.34
C GLY A 138 -0.93 -7.24 -18.04
N THR A 139 -0.48 -6.18 -18.71
CA THR A 139 0.87 -6.11 -19.29
C THR A 139 1.91 -6.08 -18.17
N ARG A 140 2.95 -6.90 -18.31
CA ARG A 140 4.02 -7.01 -17.31
C ARG A 140 5.29 -6.36 -17.80
N TYR A 141 5.95 -5.68 -16.90
CA TYR A 141 7.21 -4.99 -17.13
C TYR A 141 8.23 -5.38 -16.06
N MET A 142 9.49 -5.45 -16.46
CA MET A 142 10.62 -5.58 -15.54
C MET A 142 11.41 -4.28 -15.54
N PHE A 143 11.49 -3.67 -14.37
CA PHE A 143 12.39 -2.56 -14.08
C PHE A 143 13.67 -3.12 -13.48
N TYR A 144 14.84 -2.58 -13.87
CA TYR A 144 16.12 -3.01 -13.29
C TYR A 144 17.19 -1.94 -13.48
N ALA A 145 18.28 -2.03 -12.72
CA ALA A 145 19.39 -1.11 -12.85
C ALA A 145 20.49 -1.66 -13.77
N THR A 146 21.11 -0.78 -14.57
CA THR A 146 22.21 -1.09 -15.48
C THR A 146 23.20 0.06 -15.61
N ASP A 147 24.39 -0.17 -16.20
CA ASP A 147 25.43 0.84 -16.39
C ASP A 147 25.14 1.78 -17.57
N PHE A 148 25.23 3.08 -17.35
CA PHE A 148 25.14 4.15 -18.36
C PHE A 148 26.51 4.82 -18.57
N LEU A 149 27.42 4.14 -19.28
CA LEU A 149 28.81 4.56 -19.46
C LEU A 149 29.01 5.75 -20.40
N LYS A 150 28.00 6.08 -21.22
CA LYS A 150 28.03 7.20 -22.17
C LYS A 150 27.16 8.38 -21.75
N TYR A 151 26.59 8.32 -20.57
CA TYR A 151 25.76 9.41 -20.04
C TYR A 151 26.63 10.49 -19.38
N LYS A 152 26.10 11.72 -19.27
CA LYS A 152 26.83 12.86 -18.64
C LYS A 152 27.28 12.56 -17.20
N ASN A 153 26.42 11.87 -16.42
CA ASN A 153 26.70 11.39 -15.08
C ASN A 153 26.89 9.87 -15.17
N ILE A 154 28.14 9.45 -15.41
CA ILE A 154 28.49 8.04 -15.59
C ILE A 154 28.13 7.26 -14.33
N GLY A 155 27.45 6.12 -14.49
CA GLY A 155 27.07 5.28 -13.36
C GLY A 155 25.90 4.37 -13.67
N THR A 156 25.23 3.86 -12.64
CA THR A 156 24.00 3.08 -12.79
C THR A 156 22.78 3.99 -12.93
N GLY A 157 21.79 3.49 -13.65
CA GLY A 157 20.46 4.05 -13.78
C GLY A 157 19.45 2.93 -14.01
N THR A 158 18.18 3.22 -13.92
CA THR A 158 17.11 2.25 -14.13
C THR A 158 16.59 2.25 -15.56
N VAL A 159 16.15 1.08 -15.98
CA VAL A 159 15.51 0.83 -17.27
C VAL A 159 14.25 0.00 -17.06
N VAL A 160 13.33 0.05 -18.04
CA VAL A 160 12.16 -0.81 -18.12
C VAL A 160 12.19 -1.62 -19.41
N ASP A 161 11.87 -2.91 -19.35
CA ASP A 161 11.70 -3.79 -20.49
C ASP A 161 10.41 -4.61 -20.32
N ARG A 162 9.67 -4.80 -21.40
CA ARG A 162 8.42 -5.55 -21.37
C ARG A 162 8.70 -7.04 -21.19
N MET A 163 7.95 -7.70 -20.33
CA MET A 163 8.01 -9.15 -20.16
C MET A 163 7.13 -9.85 -21.20
N ILE A 164 7.72 -10.75 -21.97
CA ILE A 164 6.98 -11.61 -22.91
C ILE A 164 6.31 -12.76 -22.13
N ASP A 165 7.04 -13.32 -21.20
CA ASP A 165 6.61 -14.32 -20.23
C ASP A 165 7.44 -14.19 -18.94
N TRP A 166 7.22 -15.05 -17.97
CA TRP A 166 7.94 -15.03 -16.66
C TRP A 166 9.46 -15.30 -16.78
N PHE A 167 9.95 -15.69 -17.96
CA PHE A 167 11.34 -16.08 -18.20
C PHE A 167 11.99 -15.30 -19.33
N THR A 168 11.28 -14.36 -19.98
CA THR A 168 11.78 -13.73 -21.22
C THR A 168 11.35 -12.26 -21.28
N LEU A 169 12.34 -11.39 -21.47
CA LEU A 169 12.14 -9.97 -21.74
C LEU A 169 12.07 -9.73 -23.27
N ALA A 170 11.47 -8.60 -23.67
CA ALA A 170 11.42 -8.18 -25.08
C ALA A 170 12.81 -7.84 -25.63
N GLY A 171 13.75 -7.44 -24.78
CA GLY A 171 15.12 -7.12 -25.16
C GLY A 171 15.28 -5.70 -25.74
N ASP A 172 14.36 -4.80 -25.44
CA ASP A 172 14.38 -3.38 -25.85
C ASP A 172 14.23 -2.44 -24.64
N PRO A 173 15.18 -2.48 -23.68
CA PRO A 173 15.06 -1.71 -22.46
C PRO A 173 15.09 -0.20 -22.72
N LYS A 174 14.13 0.54 -22.11
CA LYS A 174 14.06 1.98 -22.17
C LYS A 174 14.56 2.60 -20.85
N PRO A 175 15.33 3.71 -20.90
CA PRO A 175 15.73 4.43 -19.69
C PRO A 175 14.53 4.95 -18.91
N VAL A 176 14.52 4.76 -17.59
CA VAL A 176 13.52 5.29 -16.67
C VAL A 176 14.11 6.43 -15.85
N THR A 177 15.11 6.16 -15.01
CA THR A 177 15.73 7.17 -14.16
C THR A 177 17.24 7.06 -14.22
N ARG A 178 17.93 8.16 -14.55
CA ARG A 178 19.38 8.28 -14.53
C ARG A 178 19.83 9.37 -13.57
N ALA A 179 21.04 9.25 -13.03
CA ALA A 179 21.57 10.20 -12.05
C ALA A 179 21.61 11.64 -12.59
N GLN A 180 21.06 12.57 -11.83
CA GLN A 180 21.00 14.00 -12.16
C GLN A 180 21.63 14.89 -11.09
N TYR A 181 21.70 14.42 -9.83
CA TYR A 181 22.02 15.22 -8.66
C TYR A 181 23.24 14.71 -7.91
N ASP A 182 23.95 15.63 -7.24
CA ASP A 182 25.20 15.32 -6.51
C ASP A 182 25.00 14.34 -5.34
N TRP A 183 23.81 14.27 -4.74
CA TRP A 183 23.53 13.29 -3.69
C TRP A 183 23.54 11.83 -4.20
N GLN A 184 23.40 11.64 -5.54
CA GLN A 184 23.44 10.34 -6.20
C GLN A 184 24.86 9.86 -6.50
N VAL A 185 25.90 10.60 -6.09
CA VAL A 185 27.28 10.19 -6.27
C VAL A 185 27.61 9.01 -5.36
N TYR A 186 27.99 7.90 -5.97
CA TYR A 186 28.48 6.71 -5.27
C TYR A 186 29.93 6.89 -4.81
N ASP A 187 30.81 7.24 -5.75
CA ASP A 187 32.23 7.47 -5.50
C ASP A 187 32.76 8.60 -6.40
N PRO A 188 33.31 9.68 -5.82
CA PRO A 188 33.90 10.76 -6.62
C PRO A 188 35.07 10.34 -7.50
N HIS A 189 35.71 9.19 -7.22
CA HIS A 189 36.87 8.69 -7.92
C HIS A 189 36.95 7.16 -7.89
N ARG A 190 35.99 6.49 -8.54
CA ARG A 190 35.84 5.02 -8.52
C ARG A 190 36.98 4.33 -9.27
N VAL A 191 37.96 3.81 -8.55
CA VAL A 191 39.19 3.21 -9.09
C VAL A 191 38.88 2.01 -9.99
N GLU A 192 37.94 1.14 -9.60
CA GLU A 192 37.54 -0.08 -10.35
C GLU A 192 36.90 0.25 -11.71
N LYS A 193 36.42 1.47 -11.88
CA LYS A 193 35.84 1.99 -13.13
C LYS A 193 36.74 3.03 -13.82
N GLY A 194 38.04 2.97 -13.59
CA GLY A 194 39.02 3.87 -14.24
C GLY A 194 39.14 5.26 -13.62
N GLY A 195 38.79 5.43 -12.37
CA GLY A 195 38.92 6.69 -11.62
C GLY A 195 37.85 7.75 -11.98
N VAL A 196 36.77 7.37 -12.62
CA VAL A 196 35.70 8.29 -12.96
C VAL A 196 34.81 8.61 -11.73
N ARG A 197 34.20 9.79 -11.74
CA ARG A 197 33.12 10.11 -10.82
C ARG A 197 31.92 9.23 -11.17
N TRP A 198 31.56 8.33 -10.26
CA TRP A 198 30.53 7.33 -10.45
C TRP A 198 29.27 7.71 -9.70
N TYR A 199 28.14 7.62 -10.37
CA TYR A 199 26.81 7.85 -9.79
C TYR A 199 26.05 6.53 -9.63
N THR A 200 25.12 6.49 -8.69
CA THR A 200 24.22 5.35 -8.50
C THR A 200 22.78 5.81 -8.44
N VAL A 201 21.95 5.17 -9.27
CA VAL A 201 20.51 5.07 -9.19
C VAL A 201 20.19 3.60 -9.39
N GLU A 202 19.57 2.96 -8.38
CA GLU A 202 19.36 1.51 -8.31
C GLU A 202 18.13 1.17 -7.46
N GLY A 203 17.79 -0.14 -7.34
CA GLY A 203 16.69 -0.62 -6.50
C GLY A 203 15.34 -0.02 -6.90
N PRO A 204 14.90 -0.12 -8.18
CA PRO A 204 13.62 0.42 -8.60
C PRO A 204 12.47 -0.34 -7.95
N PHE A 205 11.47 0.40 -7.44
CA PHE A 205 10.19 -0.16 -7.02
C PHE A 205 9.07 0.69 -7.60
N VAL A 206 8.21 0.09 -8.44
CA VAL A 206 7.20 0.81 -9.22
C VAL A 206 5.79 0.47 -8.76
N PHE A 207 4.95 1.48 -8.67
CA PHE A 207 3.52 1.33 -8.43
C PHE A 207 2.75 2.44 -9.13
N LYS A 208 1.43 2.26 -9.27
CA LYS A 208 0.52 3.22 -9.90
C LYS A 208 -0.43 3.85 -8.90
N ARG A 209 -0.65 5.16 -8.98
CA ARG A 209 -1.64 5.89 -8.18
C ARG A 209 -2.24 7.06 -8.98
N LYS A 210 -3.59 7.13 -9.05
CA LYS A 210 -4.32 8.21 -9.76
C LYS A 210 -3.79 8.42 -11.19
N GLY A 211 -3.59 7.33 -11.93
CA GLY A 211 -3.12 7.38 -13.31
C GLY A 211 -1.64 7.75 -13.51
N LEU A 212 -0.88 7.95 -12.43
CA LEU A 212 0.56 8.22 -12.47
C LEU A 212 1.35 7.00 -12.00
N TYR A 213 2.45 6.73 -12.68
CA TYR A 213 3.45 5.75 -12.28
C TYR A 213 4.50 6.44 -11.41
N TYR A 214 4.84 5.79 -10.32
CA TYR A 214 5.86 6.18 -9.37
C TYR A 214 6.95 5.13 -9.40
N GLU A 215 8.20 5.51 -9.64
CA GLU A 215 9.38 4.70 -9.41
C GLU A 215 10.10 5.23 -8.17
N MET A 216 10.08 4.49 -7.07
CA MET A 216 11.02 4.74 -5.98
C MET A 216 12.36 4.10 -6.33
N PHE A 217 13.46 4.80 -6.04
CA PHE A 217 14.82 4.33 -6.32
C PHE A 217 15.79 4.77 -5.23
N SER A 218 16.89 4.06 -5.11
CA SER A 218 17.98 4.42 -4.22
C SER A 218 19.12 5.09 -4.96
N GLY A 219 19.84 5.98 -4.28
CA GLY A 219 21.00 6.66 -4.83
C GLY A 219 22.06 6.96 -3.79
N GLY A 220 23.27 7.32 -4.24
CA GLY A 220 24.41 7.53 -3.38
C GLY A 220 25.18 6.23 -3.12
N ASN A 221 25.91 6.16 -2.03
CA ASN A 221 26.74 4.99 -1.70
C ASN A 221 26.13 4.20 -0.54
N TRP A 222 25.67 2.99 -0.84
CA TRP A 222 25.03 2.10 0.14
C TRP A 222 25.89 1.79 1.38
N GLN A 223 27.21 1.99 1.32
CA GLN A 223 28.15 1.71 2.40
C GLN A 223 28.27 2.85 3.42
N ASN A 224 27.65 4.00 3.18
CA ASN A 224 27.83 5.18 4.00
C ASN A 224 26.58 6.08 4.13
N THR A 225 26.77 7.27 4.67
CA THR A 225 25.70 8.22 5.01
C THR A 225 25.08 8.92 3.81
N THR A 226 25.60 8.73 2.60
CA THR A 226 25.06 9.37 1.38
C THR A 226 23.92 8.60 0.75
N TYR A 227 23.73 7.33 1.14
CA TYR A 227 22.64 6.51 0.62
C TYR A 227 21.27 7.02 1.06
N GLY A 228 20.32 7.00 0.16
CA GLY A 228 18.95 7.45 0.41
C GLY A 228 18.00 7.04 -0.71
N VAL A 229 16.70 7.23 -0.48
CA VAL A 229 15.61 6.89 -1.42
C VAL A 229 14.94 8.15 -1.92
N SER A 230 14.70 8.24 -3.23
CA SER A 230 13.86 9.26 -3.86
C SER A 230 12.88 8.60 -4.82
N PHE A 231 12.17 9.39 -5.63
CA PHE A 231 11.24 8.84 -6.60
C PHE A 231 11.18 9.68 -7.89
N ALA A 232 10.73 9.05 -8.96
CA ALA A 232 10.43 9.65 -10.23
C ALA A 232 8.97 9.37 -10.64
N LEU A 233 8.43 10.19 -11.52
CA LEU A 233 7.03 10.19 -11.93
C LEU A 233 6.91 10.18 -13.45
N SER A 234 5.92 9.44 -13.96
CA SER A 234 5.49 9.48 -15.36
C SER A 234 3.99 9.21 -15.48
N ASP A 235 3.39 9.65 -16.57
CA ASP A 235 2.05 9.26 -16.99
C ASP A 235 2.05 8.02 -17.91
N LYS A 236 3.24 7.53 -18.28
CA LYS A 236 3.45 6.36 -19.15
C LYS A 236 4.62 5.53 -18.64
N ILE A 237 4.53 4.21 -18.81
CA ILE A 237 5.63 3.29 -18.47
C ILE A 237 6.74 3.41 -19.50
N GLU A 238 6.43 3.12 -20.77
CA GLU A 238 7.37 3.25 -21.87
C GLU A 238 7.33 4.68 -22.41
N ASN A 239 8.42 5.40 -22.24
CA ASN A 239 8.56 6.78 -22.68
C ASN A 239 9.90 6.96 -23.41
N ASP A 240 9.94 7.84 -24.41
CA ASP A 240 11.18 8.24 -25.06
C ASP A 240 12.04 9.15 -24.18
N GLU A 241 11.42 9.78 -23.18
CA GLU A 241 12.06 10.62 -22.16
C GLU A 241 12.13 9.90 -20.81
N GLU A 242 13.14 10.25 -20.02
CA GLU A 242 13.25 9.77 -18.62
C GLU A 242 12.07 10.25 -17.78
N TRP A 243 11.71 9.48 -16.78
CA TRP A 243 10.73 9.88 -15.78
C TRP A 243 11.25 11.07 -14.98
N ALA A 244 10.34 11.99 -14.67
CA ALA A 244 10.71 13.20 -13.95
C ALA A 244 11.02 12.87 -12.49
N GLN A 245 12.28 13.03 -12.05
CA GLN A 245 12.63 12.95 -10.64
C GLN A 245 11.91 14.06 -9.88
N TYR A 246 11.25 13.69 -8.79
CA TYR A 246 10.49 14.63 -7.99
C TYR A 246 11.39 15.69 -7.34
N SER A 247 10.94 16.93 -7.37
CA SER A 247 11.64 18.10 -6.83
C SER A 247 10.68 18.98 -6.05
N ASP A 248 11.07 19.38 -4.86
CA ASP A 248 10.45 20.44 -4.04
C ASP A 248 11.02 21.83 -4.42
N GLY A 249 11.08 22.16 -5.69
CA GLY A 249 11.67 23.41 -6.18
C GLY A 249 13.19 23.33 -6.38
N GLU A 250 13.99 24.16 -5.69
CA GLU A 250 15.43 24.25 -5.93
C GLU A 250 16.27 23.10 -5.37
N LYS A 251 15.73 22.30 -4.44
CA LYS A 251 16.45 21.21 -3.77
C LYS A 251 15.70 19.91 -3.87
N ILE A 252 16.37 18.90 -4.47
CA ILE A 252 15.90 17.54 -4.48
C ILE A 252 16.60 16.80 -3.34
N LEU A 253 15.81 16.50 -2.32
CA LEU A 253 16.25 15.69 -1.18
C LEU A 253 15.60 14.33 -1.25
N PRO A 254 16.33 13.25 -0.91
CA PRO A 254 15.75 11.94 -0.73
C PRO A 254 14.59 11.97 0.28
N VAL A 255 13.54 11.19 0.03
CA VAL A 255 12.42 10.99 0.96
C VAL A 255 12.85 10.17 2.19
N LEU A 256 13.82 9.26 2.00
CA LEU A 256 14.55 8.60 3.08
C LEU A 256 16.03 8.97 2.98
N ARG A 257 16.62 9.42 4.09
CA ARG A 257 18.02 9.84 4.17
C ARG A 257 18.58 9.58 5.56
N THR A 258 19.90 9.57 5.66
CA THR A 258 20.60 9.51 6.95
C THR A 258 20.11 10.58 7.91
N LEU A 259 19.77 10.17 9.12
CA LEU A 259 19.60 11.04 10.28
C LEU A 259 20.87 10.96 11.14
N PRO A 260 21.71 12.01 11.18
CA PRO A 260 23.01 11.97 11.84
C PRO A 260 22.92 11.47 13.29
N GLY A 261 23.71 10.44 13.62
CA GLY A 261 23.75 9.82 14.94
C GLY A 261 22.51 8.99 15.32
N LYS A 262 21.57 8.74 14.39
CA LYS A 262 20.33 8.00 14.62
C LYS A 262 20.14 6.87 13.62
N VAL A 263 20.01 7.17 12.33
CA VAL A 263 19.82 6.20 11.25
C VAL A 263 20.83 6.48 10.14
N ILE A 264 21.53 5.46 9.69
CA ILE A 264 22.61 5.59 8.69
C ILE A 264 22.24 4.83 7.42
N GLY A 265 22.38 5.49 6.25
CA GLY A 265 22.25 4.91 4.93
C GLY A 265 20.95 4.11 4.72
N PRO A 266 19.75 4.69 4.99
CA PRO A 266 18.50 4.00 4.68
C PRO A 266 18.34 3.91 3.18
N GLY A 267 17.97 2.73 2.66
CA GLY A 267 17.80 2.57 1.23
C GLY A 267 17.35 1.19 0.79
N HIS A 268 17.31 1.00 -0.52
CA HIS A 268 16.85 -0.19 -1.23
C HIS A 268 15.49 -0.64 -0.70
N ASN A 269 14.46 0.13 -1.05
CA ASN A 269 13.13 -0.05 -0.50
C ASN A 269 12.23 -0.93 -1.37
N SER A 270 11.29 -1.58 -0.72
CA SER A 270 10.05 -2.09 -1.30
C SER A 270 8.83 -1.44 -0.63
N VAL A 271 7.65 -1.56 -1.23
CA VAL A 271 6.41 -0.98 -0.70
C VAL A 271 5.37 -2.08 -0.55
N ILE A 272 4.64 -2.08 0.56
CA ILE A 272 3.61 -3.08 0.84
C ILE A 272 2.41 -2.47 1.57
N ARG A 273 1.21 -3.00 1.31
CA ARG A 273 0.03 -2.71 2.14
C ARG A 273 0.15 -3.39 3.50
N GLY A 274 -0.17 -2.65 4.55
CA GLY A 274 -0.26 -3.16 5.91
C GLY A 274 -1.36 -4.20 6.10
N PRO A 275 -1.47 -4.79 7.31
CA PRO A 275 -2.46 -5.82 7.60
C PRO A 275 -3.90 -5.39 7.33
N ASN A 276 -4.22 -4.13 7.60
CA ASN A 276 -5.55 -3.55 7.38
C ASN A 276 -5.87 -3.20 5.91
N ASN A 277 -5.01 -3.49 4.95
CA ASN A 277 -5.20 -3.21 3.53
C ASN A 277 -5.45 -1.72 3.15
N ARG A 278 -5.24 -0.80 4.10
CA ARG A 278 -5.37 0.65 3.92
C ARG A 278 -4.06 1.39 4.05
N GLU A 279 -3.29 1.09 5.09
CA GLU A 279 -1.97 1.70 5.27
C GLU A 279 -0.97 1.14 4.28
N ILE A 280 -0.02 1.97 3.87
CA ILE A 280 1.10 1.60 3.01
C ILE A 280 2.39 1.80 3.79
N TYR A 281 3.30 0.84 3.67
CA TYR A 281 4.59 0.86 4.34
C TYR A 281 5.73 0.82 3.33
N CYS A 282 6.71 1.70 3.55
CA CYS A 282 8.03 1.64 2.94
C CYS A 282 8.90 0.72 3.79
N ILE A 283 9.41 -0.33 3.19
CA ILE A 283 10.29 -1.32 3.79
C ILE A 283 11.68 -1.05 3.26
N TYR A 284 12.68 -0.96 4.11
CA TYR A 284 14.03 -0.58 3.69
C TYR A 284 15.09 -1.15 4.63
N HIS A 285 16.33 -1.11 4.23
CA HIS A 285 17.42 -1.40 5.16
C HIS A 285 18.06 -0.12 5.70
N SER A 286 18.69 -0.22 6.87
CA SER A 286 19.58 0.80 7.42
C SER A 286 20.77 0.16 8.12
N TRP A 287 21.89 0.90 8.28
CA TRP A 287 23.09 0.38 8.90
C TRP A 287 23.05 0.43 10.43
N THR A 288 23.47 -0.66 11.04
CA THR A 288 23.80 -0.79 12.47
C THR A 288 25.14 -1.51 12.65
N ALA A 289 25.56 -1.75 13.90
CA ALA A 289 26.71 -2.59 14.18
C ALA A 289 26.56 -4.06 13.69
N ASN A 290 25.32 -4.50 13.48
CA ASN A 290 24.99 -5.85 13.01
C ASN A 290 24.90 -5.94 11.47
N GLY A 291 25.27 -4.91 10.74
CA GLY A 291 25.12 -4.80 9.28
C GLY A 291 23.89 -4.01 8.86
N ARG A 292 23.40 -4.25 7.66
CA ARG A 292 22.15 -3.66 7.14
C ARG A 292 20.96 -4.43 7.71
N VAL A 293 20.11 -3.77 8.46
CA VAL A 293 18.98 -4.36 9.21
C VAL A 293 17.64 -3.93 8.61
N LEU A 294 16.58 -4.73 8.84
CA LEU A 294 15.24 -4.46 8.32
C LEU A 294 14.54 -3.37 9.11
N ALA A 295 14.06 -2.35 8.42
CA ALA A 295 13.24 -1.28 8.96
C ALA A 295 11.97 -1.07 8.13
N ILE A 296 10.93 -0.54 8.78
CA ILE A 296 9.66 -0.19 8.16
C ILE A 296 9.22 1.19 8.61
N ASP A 297 8.60 1.97 7.73
CA ASP A 297 7.90 3.19 8.10
C ASP A 297 6.68 3.41 7.20
N ARG A 298 5.66 4.03 7.76
CA ARG A 298 4.44 4.36 7.02
C ARG A 298 4.77 5.34 5.89
N MET A 299 4.21 5.07 4.71
CA MET A 299 4.29 5.92 3.53
C MET A 299 2.91 6.47 3.19
N ASP A 300 2.85 7.71 2.70
CA ASP A 300 1.61 8.33 2.26
C ASP A 300 1.88 9.41 1.20
N PHE A 301 0.84 10.13 0.77
CA PHE A 301 0.90 11.12 -0.30
C PHE A 301 0.32 12.45 0.14
N ALA A 302 0.86 13.53 -0.40
CA ALA A 302 0.29 14.88 -0.36
C ALA A 302 0.34 15.43 -1.79
N GLY A 303 -0.79 15.37 -2.51
CA GLY A 303 -0.81 15.58 -3.94
C GLY A 303 -0.01 14.51 -4.68
N ARG A 304 0.86 14.98 -5.57
CA ARG A 304 1.81 14.10 -6.29
C ARG A 304 3.06 13.77 -5.47
N ARG A 305 3.26 14.42 -4.34
CA ARG A 305 4.41 14.19 -3.47
C ARG A 305 4.18 12.97 -2.59
N LEU A 306 5.07 12.00 -2.71
CA LEU A 306 5.20 10.87 -1.80
C LEU A 306 6.04 11.29 -0.59
N PHE A 307 5.67 10.85 0.60
CA PHE A 307 6.49 11.01 1.80
C PHE A 307 6.45 9.75 2.68
N VAL A 308 7.54 9.54 3.42
CA VAL A 308 7.67 8.46 4.40
C VAL A 308 7.78 9.09 5.79
N THR A 309 7.03 8.57 6.77
CA THR A 309 7.08 9.06 8.15
C THR A 309 8.33 8.57 8.89
N GLY A 310 9.48 8.60 8.19
CA GLY A 310 10.76 8.04 8.61
C GLY A 310 11.96 8.74 7.96
N PRO A 311 13.17 8.15 8.11
CA PRO A 311 13.42 6.89 8.83
C PRO A 311 13.26 7.07 10.34
N SER A 312 12.44 6.23 10.97
CA SER A 312 12.14 6.33 12.39
C SER A 312 13.13 5.54 13.25
N TYR A 313 13.39 6.04 14.47
CA TYR A 313 14.26 5.41 15.47
C TYR A 313 13.63 5.47 16.88
N GLU A 314 12.46 6.06 17.00
CA GLU A 314 11.68 6.14 18.24
C GLU A 314 10.41 5.29 18.11
N PRO A 315 9.73 4.96 19.22
CA PRO A 315 8.52 4.15 19.18
C PRO A 315 7.42 4.76 18.29
N GLN A 316 7.01 4.02 17.28
CA GLN A 316 5.92 4.34 16.35
C GLN A 316 4.69 3.49 16.64
N PRO A 317 3.47 3.94 16.28
CA PRO A 317 2.30 3.06 16.23
C PRO A 317 2.58 1.86 15.31
N ALA A 318 2.29 0.65 15.78
CA ALA A 318 2.40 -0.53 14.93
C ALA A 318 1.32 -0.49 13.83
N PRO A 319 1.53 -1.18 12.68
CA PRO A 319 0.52 -1.31 11.65
C PRO A 319 -0.82 -1.75 12.24
N PHE A 320 -1.90 -1.07 11.87
CA PHE A 320 -3.23 -1.39 12.37
C PHE A 320 -3.71 -2.71 11.79
N LEU A 321 -4.42 -3.47 12.63
CA LEU A 321 -5.03 -4.73 12.21
C LEU A 321 -6.36 -4.46 11.50
N PRO A 322 -6.87 -5.42 10.69
CA PRO A 322 -8.22 -5.37 10.18
C PRO A 322 -9.27 -5.35 11.30
N THR A 323 -10.46 -4.84 11.01
CA THR A 323 -11.61 -4.89 11.92
C THR A 323 -12.03 -6.34 12.20
N VAL A 324 -12.01 -7.19 11.15
CA VAL A 324 -12.15 -8.64 11.25
C VAL A 324 -11.01 -9.28 10.50
N ASN A 325 -10.34 -10.24 11.13
CA ASN A 325 -9.21 -10.96 10.55
C ASN A 325 -9.28 -12.44 10.93
N ASP A 326 -9.23 -13.32 9.92
CA ASP A 326 -9.20 -14.76 10.16
C ASP A 326 -8.22 -15.46 9.22
N HIS A 327 -7.21 -16.10 9.81
CA HIS A 327 -6.26 -16.97 9.10
C HIS A 327 -6.71 -18.43 9.09
N PHE A 328 -7.86 -18.72 9.69
CA PHE A 328 -8.40 -20.09 9.84
C PHE A 328 -7.40 -21.08 10.46
N ASP A 329 -6.65 -20.62 11.46
CA ASP A 329 -5.59 -21.41 12.12
C ASP A 329 -6.13 -22.55 12.99
N GLY A 330 -7.41 -22.51 13.35
CA GLY A 330 -8.05 -23.49 14.22
C GLY A 330 -8.44 -24.79 13.51
N ASN A 331 -9.24 -25.60 14.21
CA ASN A 331 -9.92 -26.78 13.66
C ASN A 331 -11.42 -26.55 13.50
N SER A 332 -11.91 -25.34 13.74
CA SER A 332 -13.30 -24.94 13.65
C SER A 332 -13.38 -23.45 13.32
N LEU A 333 -14.49 -23.05 12.74
CA LEU A 333 -14.82 -21.64 12.52
C LEU A 333 -14.92 -20.91 13.87
N ASN A 334 -14.50 -19.65 13.91
CA ASN A 334 -14.67 -18.79 15.06
C ASN A 334 -16.10 -18.22 15.15
N GLU A 335 -16.42 -17.44 16.19
CA GLU A 335 -17.75 -16.90 16.45
C GLU A 335 -18.17 -15.76 15.51
N ASP A 336 -17.25 -15.19 14.76
CA ASP A 336 -17.55 -14.13 13.78
C ASP A 336 -18.28 -14.66 12.54
N TRP A 337 -18.32 -15.99 12.37
CA TRP A 337 -18.88 -16.62 11.21
C TRP A 337 -20.23 -17.30 11.46
N THR A 338 -21.15 -17.06 10.54
CA THR A 338 -22.39 -17.85 10.42
C THR A 338 -22.31 -18.74 9.19
N ALA A 339 -22.29 -20.04 9.41
CA ALA A 339 -22.17 -21.04 8.35
C ALA A 339 -23.54 -21.55 7.87
N HIS A 340 -23.71 -21.64 6.57
CA HIS A 340 -24.81 -22.33 5.89
C HIS A 340 -24.21 -23.35 4.91
N GLY A 341 -24.76 -24.57 4.87
CA GLY A 341 -24.16 -25.68 4.14
C GLY A 341 -23.03 -26.37 4.92
N GLU A 342 -22.15 -27.03 4.22
CA GLU A 342 -21.07 -27.81 4.82
C GLU A 342 -19.76 -27.02 4.81
N TRP A 343 -19.14 -26.89 5.99
CA TRP A 343 -17.86 -26.19 6.18
C TRP A 343 -16.98 -26.93 7.19
N TYR A 344 -15.68 -26.97 6.89
CA TYR A 344 -14.66 -27.40 7.84
C TYR A 344 -13.39 -26.53 7.74
N VAL A 345 -12.56 -26.55 8.77
CA VAL A 345 -11.31 -25.79 8.81
C VAL A 345 -10.14 -26.76 8.83
N SER A 346 -9.18 -26.55 7.93
CA SER A 346 -7.98 -27.37 7.83
C SER A 346 -6.82 -26.58 7.22
N ALA A 347 -5.63 -26.70 7.78
CA ALA A 347 -4.38 -26.14 7.25
C ALA A 347 -4.42 -24.62 6.93
N GLY A 348 -5.12 -23.84 7.76
CA GLY A 348 -5.25 -22.40 7.55
C GLY A 348 -6.25 -22.02 6.45
N GLU A 349 -7.21 -22.91 6.17
CA GLU A 349 -8.27 -22.70 5.19
C GLU A 349 -9.64 -23.07 5.77
N ALA A 350 -10.66 -22.26 5.45
CA ALA A 350 -12.06 -22.63 5.58
C ALA A 350 -12.50 -23.27 4.25
N ILE A 351 -12.95 -24.50 4.31
CA ILE A 351 -13.24 -25.31 3.12
C ILE A 351 -14.73 -25.62 3.09
N SER A 352 -15.39 -25.33 1.96
CA SER A 352 -16.80 -25.63 1.73
C SER A 352 -17.00 -27.08 1.28
N GLY A 353 -18.20 -27.65 1.52
CA GLY A 353 -18.60 -28.89 0.86
C GLY A 353 -18.70 -28.78 -0.66
N ALA A 354 -18.66 -29.93 -1.34
CA ALA A 354 -18.74 -30.00 -2.81
C ALA A 354 -20.17 -29.89 -3.36
N ASP A 355 -21.18 -30.18 -2.53
CA ASP A 355 -22.57 -30.26 -2.99
C ASP A 355 -23.38 -29.00 -2.65
N GLY A 356 -24.17 -28.52 -3.64
CA GLY A 356 -25.11 -27.44 -3.44
C GLY A 356 -24.50 -26.10 -3.11
N GLU A 357 -25.27 -25.24 -2.48
CA GLU A 357 -24.88 -23.89 -2.11
C GLU A 357 -24.33 -23.86 -0.66
N ASN A 358 -23.11 -23.37 -0.51
CA ASN A 358 -22.47 -23.16 0.78
C ASN A 358 -22.17 -21.67 0.97
N ARG A 359 -22.38 -21.16 2.19
CA ARG A 359 -22.12 -19.76 2.54
C ARG A 359 -21.50 -19.66 3.92
N LEU A 360 -20.49 -18.83 4.05
CA LEU A 360 -19.85 -18.49 5.31
C LEU A 360 -19.91 -16.98 5.48
N VAL A 361 -20.78 -16.50 6.37
CA VAL A 361 -21.16 -15.08 6.45
C VAL A 361 -20.51 -14.41 7.66
N CYS A 362 -19.78 -13.32 7.39
CA CYS A 362 -19.28 -12.39 8.39
C CYS A 362 -20.17 -11.14 8.43
N GLY A 363 -20.65 -10.80 9.64
CA GLY A 363 -21.45 -9.60 9.87
C GLY A 363 -20.59 -8.33 9.85
N THR A 364 -21.04 -7.30 9.13
CA THR A 364 -20.52 -5.95 9.25
C THR A 364 -21.67 -4.95 9.18
N ASP A 365 -21.68 -3.98 10.08
CA ASP A 365 -22.67 -2.90 10.08
C ASP A 365 -22.21 -1.70 9.23
N SER A 366 -21.15 -1.88 8.44
CA SER A 366 -20.55 -0.81 7.64
C SER A 366 -20.98 -0.85 6.18
N LYS A 367 -21.16 0.33 5.61
CA LYS A 367 -21.29 0.57 4.17
C LYS A 367 -19.99 1.09 3.53
N TYR A 368 -18.91 1.05 4.31
CA TYR A 368 -17.57 1.47 3.90
C TYR A 368 -16.58 0.46 4.43
N PHE A 369 -15.94 -0.28 3.53
CA PHE A 369 -14.91 -1.25 3.90
C PHE A 369 -14.00 -1.60 2.74
N VAL A 370 -12.86 -2.19 3.05
CA VAL A 370 -12.06 -3.01 2.15
C VAL A 370 -12.01 -4.43 2.71
N CYS A 371 -12.21 -5.41 1.86
CA CYS A 371 -12.11 -6.83 2.20
C CYS A 371 -11.15 -7.52 1.23
N GLU A 372 -10.22 -8.30 1.77
CA GLU A 372 -9.38 -9.22 1.01
C GLU A 372 -9.57 -10.64 1.52
N VAL A 373 -9.59 -11.61 0.61
CA VAL A 373 -9.56 -13.03 0.92
C VAL A 373 -8.89 -13.80 -0.23
N SER A 374 -8.07 -14.76 0.12
CA SER A 374 -7.49 -15.70 -0.84
C SER A 374 -8.41 -16.90 -1.02
N VAL A 375 -8.59 -17.35 -2.28
CA VAL A 375 -9.51 -18.41 -2.64
C VAL A 375 -8.90 -19.35 -3.68
N ARG A 376 -9.28 -20.63 -3.63
CA ARG A 376 -8.95 -21.64 -4.65
C ARG A 376 -10.03 -22.72 -4.72
N ALA A 377 -10.19 -23.33 -5.87
CA ALA A 377 -10.90 -24.60 -5.98
C ALA A 377 -10.06 -25.72 -5.34
N VAL A 378 -10.68 -26.63 -4.62
CA VAL A 378 -9.99 -27.80 -4.01
C VAL A 378 -10.00 -28.97 -5.00
N SER A 379 -11.06 -29.10 -5.80
CA SER A 379 -11.21 -30.14 -6.80
C SER A 379 -11.58 -29.55 -8.15
N ASP A 380 -11.25 -30.27 -9.23
CA ASP A 380 -11.66 -29.88 -10.57
C ASP A 380 -13.20 -29.85 -10.66
N ALA A 381 -13.71 -28.66 -10.98
CA ALA A 381 -15.14 -28.49 -11.24
C ALA A 381 -15.49 -29.01 -12.64
N GLY A 382 -15.66 -30.29 -12.78
CA GLY A 382 -16.15 -30.90 -14.03
C GLY A 382 -17.56 -30.47 -14.45
N GLY A 383 -18.11 -29.43 -13.84
CA GLY A 383 -19.48 -28.94 -14.03
C GLY A 383 -19.59 -27.40 -14.02
N GLU A 384 -20.80 -26.90 -13.83
CA GLU A 384 -21.09 -25.44 -13.72
C GLU A 384 -20.92 -24.92 -12.29
N GLY A 385 -20.03 -25.53 -11.50
CA GLY A 385 -19.72 -25.05 -10.15
C GLY A 385 -19.14 -23.64 -10.16
N SER A 386 -19.40 -22.88 -9.10
CA SER A 386 -18.91 -21.51 -8.95
C SER A 386 -18.50 -21.20 -7.52
N PHE A 387 -17.55 -20.27 -7.35
CA PHE A 387 -17.12 -19.78 -6.06
C PHE A 387 -16.83 -18.28 -6.08
N GLY A 388 -17.01 -17.62 -4.94
CA GLY A 388 -16.81 -16.19 -4.88
C GLY A 388 -17.24 -15.56 -3.58
N ILE A 389 -17.70 -14.31 -3.68
CA ILE A 389 -18.18 -13.50 -2.57
C ILE A 389 -19.58 -12.98 -2.88
N SER A 390 -20.44 -13.03 -1.86
CA SER A 390 -21.77 -12.43 -1.91
C SER A 390 -21.89 -11.32 -0.87
N LEU A 391 -22.56 -10.25 -1.23
CA LEU A 391 -22.90 -9.15 -0.35
C LEU A 391 -24.39 -9.22 -0.02
N TYR A 392 -24.74 -9.25 1.26
CA TYR A 392 -26.11 -9.45 1.74
C TYR A 392 -26.66 -8.20 2.42
N SER A 393 -27.88 -7.80 2.03
CA SER A 393 -28.69 -6.86 2.80
C SER A 393 -29.81 -7.68 3.49
N GLY A 394 -29.69 -7.83 4.82
CA GLY A 394 -30.52 -8.79 5.55
C GLY A 394 -30.25 -10.24 5.07
N ASN A 395 -31.29 -10.95 4.60
CA ASN A 395 -31.18 -12.31 4.08
C ASN A 395 -31.19 -12.39 2.55
N THR A 396 -31.09 -11.26 1.86
CA THR A 396 -31.17 -11.19 0.39
C THR A 396 -29.82 -10.83 -0.19
N ASP A 397 -29.36 -11.59 -1.20
CA ASP A 397 -28.18 -11.24 -1.98
C ASP A 397 -28.40 -9.90 -2.68
N SER A 398 -27.56 -8.92 -2.39
CA SER A 398 -27.60 -7.62 -3.04
C SER A 398 -26.65 -7.55 -4.23
N VAL A 399 -25.48 -8.17 -4.12
CA VAL A 399 -24.47 -8.29 -5.17
C VAL A 399 -23.74 -9.62 -5.00
N ARG A 400 -23.48 -10.32 -6.09
CA ARG A 400 -22.68 -11.55 -6.13
C ARG A 400 -21.54 -11.38 -7.12
N PHE A 401 -20.33 -11.65 -6.64
CA PHE A 401 -19.15 -11.79 -7.48
C PHE A 401 -18.64 -13.23 -7.39
N PHE A 402 -18.53 -13.90 -8.52
CA PHE A 402 -18.10 -15.31 -8.54
C PHE A 402 -17.36 -15.69 -9.81
N ILE A 403 -16.54 -16.72 -9.71
CA ILE A 403 -15.84 -17.36 -10.83
C ILE A 403 -16.55 -18.65 -11.18
N VAL A 404 -16.73 -18.89 -12.48
CA VAL A 404 -17.17 -20.17 -13.04
C VAL A 404 -15.96 -20.83 -13.73
N PRO A 405 -15.27 -21.77 -13.06
CA PRO A 405 -14.01 -22.34 -13.54
C PRO A 405 -14.09 -22.99 -14.91
N SER A 406 -15.15 -23.76 -15.16
CA SER A 406 -15.36 -24.48 -16.44
C SER A 406 -15.45 -23.55 -17.65
N ARG A 407 -15.88 -22.30 -17.44
CA ARG A 407 -15.99 -21.25 -18.47
C ARG A 407 -14.82 -20.27 -18.45
N LYS A 408 -14.01 -20.29 -17.41
CA LYS A 408 -12.96 -19.28 -17.11
C LYS A 408 -13.52 -17.86 -17.19
N VAL A 409 -14.64 -17.60 -16.53
CA VAL A 409 -15.25 -16.28 -16.45
C VAL A 409 -15.39 -15.84 -15.01
N ALA A 410 -15.21 -14.54 -14.78
CA ALA A 410 -15.65 -13.85 -13.58
C ALA A 410 -16.99 -13.17 -13.86
N ILE A 411 -17.93 -13.30 -12.95
CA ILE A 411 -19.30 -12.79 -13.11
C ILE A 411 -19.62 -11.88 -11.94
N LEU A 412 -20.19 -10.72 -12.25
CA LEU A 412 -20.79 -9.82 -11.28
C LEU A 412 -22.27 -9.67 -11.57
N GLU A 413 -23.10 -9.95 -10.58
CA GLU A 413 -24.56 -9.85 -10.75
C GLU A 413 -25.25 -9.24 -9.53
N ASN A 414 -26.38 -8.60 -9.81
CA ASN A 414 -27.36 -8.17 -8.83
C ASN A 414 -28.77 -8.36 -9.44
N ALA A 415 -29.84 -7.92 -8.75
CA ALA A 415 -31.21 -8.07 -9.21
C ALA A 415 -31.49 -7.49 -10.62
N ASN A 416 -30.68 -6.54 -11.10
CA ASN A 416 -30.90 -5.78 -12.34
C ASN A 416 -29.75 -5.87 -13.34
N MET A 417 -28.65 -6.55 -13.01
CA MET A 417 -27.42 -6.54 -13.80
C MET A 417 -26.75 -7.91 -13.76
N HIS A 418 -26.15 -8.27 -14.88
CA HIS A 418 -25.29 -9.44 -15.03
C HIS A 418 -24.16 -9.08 -16.01
N ASP A 419 -22.94 -8.97 -15.49
CA ASP A 419 -21.75 -8.67 -16.26
C ASP A 419 -20.75 -9.81 -16.18
N GLU A 420 -20.09 -10.14 -17.28
CA GLU A 420 -19.09 -11.21 -17.39
C GLU A 420 -17.76 -10.65 -17.93
N VAL A 421 -16.66 -11.09 -17.32
CA VAL A 421 -15.29 -10.82 -17.78
C VAL A 421 -14.59 -12.16 -18.04
N GLN A 422 -14.03 -12.32 -19.24
CA GLN A 422 -13.23 -13.50 -19.59
C GLN A 422 -11.90 -13.45 -18.86
N LEU A 423 -11.60 -14.49 -18.08
CA LEU A 423 -10.31 -14.66 -17.43
C LEU A 423 -9.24 -15.14 -18.42
N PRO A 424 -7.95 -14.91 -18.14
CA PRO A 424 -6.86 -15.39 -18.98
C PRO A 424 -6.93 -16.90 -19.27
N SER A 425 -6.49 -17.31 -20.44
CA SER A 425 -6.50 -18.73 -20.83
C SER A 425 -5.70 -19.63 -19.91
N GLU A 426 -4.64 -19.08 -19.29
CA GLU A 426 -3.78 -19.72 -18.30
C GLU A 426 -4.34 -19.72 -16.88
N PHE A 427 -5.48 -19.11 -16.62
CA PHE A 427 -6.11 -19.10 -15.29
C PHE A 427 -6.34 -20.53 -14.77
N LEU A 428 -5.79 -20.82 -13.60
CA LEU A 428 -5.86 -22.12 -12.91
C LEU A 428 -6.72 -21.98 -11.64
N PRO A 429 -7.96 -22.46 -11.64
CA PRO A 429 -8.86 -22.31 -10.48
C PRO A 429 -8.34 -22.93 -9.18
N GLU A 430 -7.47 -23.95 -9.29
CA GLU A 430 -6.85 -24.64 -8.15
C GLU A 430 -5.69 -23.84 -7.54
N ALA A 431 -5.17 -22.85 -8.25
CA ALA A 431 -4.21 -21.89 -7.73
C ALA A 431 -4.91 -20.93 -6.76
N ILE A 432 -4.15 -20.37 -5.83
CA ILE A 432 -4.66 -19.36 -4.91
C ILE A 432 -4.82 -18.04 -5.65
N HIS A 433 -5.99 -17.44 -5.55
CA HIS A 433 -6.32 -16.14 -6.13
C HIS A 433 -6.73 -15.17 -5.03
N LEU A 434 -6.35 -13.91 -5.15
CA LEU A 434 -6.72 -12.86 -4.22
C LEU A 434 -7.96 -12.12 -4.70
N PHE A 435 -9.03 -12.19 -3.93
CA PHE A 435 -10.20 -11.34 -4.11
C PHE A 435 -10.07 -10.10 -3.24
N ARG A 436 -10.22 -8.93 -3.85
CA ARG A 436 -10.27 -7.65 -3.16
C ARG A 436 -11.55 -6.90 -3.53
N ILE A 437 -12.30 -6.50 -2.51
CA ILE A 437 -13.54 -5.76 -2.63
C ILE A 437 -13.41 -4.47 -1.84
N GLU A 438 -13.62 -3.35 -2.49
CA GLU A 438 -13.71 -2.04 -1.84
C GLU A 438 -15.10 -1.48 -1.99
N ARG A 439 -15.72 -1.12 -0.87
CA ARG A 439 -17.01 -0.49 -0.85
C ARG A 439 -16.92 0.92 -0.26
N ASN A 440 -17.41 1.89 -1.01
CA ASN A 440 -17.52 3.28 -0.59
C ASN A 440 -18.97 3.74 -0.76
N GLN A 441 -19.83 3.39 0.23
CA GLN A 441 -21.26 3.65 0.30
C GLN A 441 -22.02 3.05 -0.90
N ARG A 442 -22.08 3.78 -2.03
CA ARG A 442 -22.82 3.40 -3.24
C ARG A 442 -21.91 2.83 -4.33
N SER A 443 -20.61 3.00 -4.25
CA SER A 443 -19.67 2.43 -5.20
C SER A 443 -19.05 1.14 -4.66
N LEU A 444 -18.77 0.22 -5.56
CA LEU A 444 -18.15 -1.08 -5.28
C LEU A 444 -17.12 -1.37 -6.36
N LYS A 445 -15.86 -1.55 -5.94
CA LYS A 445 -14.76 -1.97 -6.81
C LYS A 445 -14.37 -3.40 -6.47
N ILE A 446 -14.16 -4.23 -7.50
CA ILE A 446 -13.76 -5.63 -7.34
C ILE A 446 -12.53 -5.90 -8.19
N SER A 447 -11.51 -6.46 -7.55
CA SER A 447 -10.27 -6.87 -8.21
C SER A 447 -9.98 -8.35 -7.93
N LEU A 448 -9.31 -8.98 -8.88
CA LEU A 448 -8.80 -10.35 -8.81
C LEU A 448 -7.29 -10.29 -9.09
N ASP A 449 -6.47 -10.81 -8.17
CA ASP A 449 -5.01 -10.81 -8.28
C ASP A 449 -4.43 -9.41 -8.60
N ASP A 450 -4.94 -8.39 -7.89
CA ASP A 450 -4.66 -6.96 -8.07
C ASP A 450 -5.08 -6.35 -9.43
N VAL A 451 -5.67 -7.13 -10.32
CA VAL A 451 -6.26 -6.62 -11.58
C VAL A 451 -7.70 -6.19 -11.33
N HIS A 452 -8.03 -4.95 -11.70
CA HIS A 452 -9.39 -4.42 -11.61
C HIS A 452 -10.31 -5.13 -12.62
N LEU A 453 -11.43 -5.71 -12.14
CA LEU A 453 -12.39 -6.42 -13.00
C LEU A 453 -13.72 -5.68 -13.14
N PHE A 454 -14.27 -5.18 -12.02
CA PHE A 454 -15.61 -4.59 -12.02
C PHE A 454 -15.67 -3.35 -11.15
N GLU A 455 -16.47 -2.39 -11.58
CA GLU A 455 -16.86 -1.23 -10.79
C GLU A 455 -18.36 -1.00 -10.93
N LEU A 456 -19.06 -0.94 -9.79
CA LEU A 456 -20.48 -0.62 -9.71
C LEU A 456 -20.68 0.73 -9.07
N GLU A 457 -21.57 1.51 -9.67
CA GLU A 457 -22.14 2.72 -9.09
C GLU A 457 -23.59 2.46 -8.67
N ASP A 458 -24.08 3.23 -7.70
CA ASP A 458 -25.45 3.15 -7.20
C ASP A 458 -25.86 1.81 -6.53
N VAL A 459 -24.91 1.11 -5.90
CA VAL A 459 -25.21 -0.02 -5.02
C VAL A 459 -26.08 0.44 -3.84
N ASP A 460 -26.96 -0.42 -3.35
CA ASP A 460 -27.80 -0.13 -2.17
C ASP A 460 -26.92 0.39 -1.02
N PRO A 461 -27.19 1.60 -0.47
CA PRO A 461 -26.36 2.19 0.57
C PRO A 461 -26.55 1.58 1.97
N SER A 462 -27.40 0.57 2.11
CA SER A 462 -27.61 -0.11 3.40
C SER A 462 -26.34 -0.83 3.85
N PRO A 463 -26.10 -1.00 5.15
CA PRO A 463 -25.07 -1.90 5.67
C PRO A 463 -25.27 -3.29 5.12
N ILE A 464 -24.17 -4.00 4.86
CA ILE A 464 -24.20 -5.34 4.27
C ILE A 464 -23.27 -6.30 5.02
N ASN A 465 -23.65 -7.57 4.97
CA ASN A 465 -22.79 -8.67 5.40
C ASN A 465 -21.99 -9.19 4.21
N ILE A 466 -20.82 -9.75 4.47
CA ILE A 466 -19.97 -10.38 3.46
C ILE A 466 -20.05 -11.89 3.65
N GLY A 467 -20.35 -12.62 2.58
CA GLY A 467 -20.35 -14.06 2.55
C GLY A 467 -19.33 -14.62 1.57
N LEU A 468 -18.50 -15.53 2.05
CA LEU A 468 -17.72 -16.43 1.20
C LEU A 468 -18.67 -17.50 0.69
N ALA A 469 -18.71 -17.73 -0.61
CA ALA A 469 -19.73 -18.58 -1.21
C ALA A 469 -19.15 -19.57 -2.21
N SER A 470 -19.71 -20.78 -2.22
CA SER A 470 -19.48 -21.75 -3.28
C SER A 470 -20.79 -22.44 -3.65
N ASN A 471 -20.88 -22.91 -4.88
CA ASN A 471 -22.02 -23.68 -5.35
C ASN A 471 -21.53 -24.83 -6.22
N SER A 472 -21.81 -26.06 -5.78
CA SER A 472 -21.48 -27.29 -6.51
C SER A 472 -19.98 -27.43 -6.85
N ILE A 473 -19.11 -26.90 -5.98
CA ILE A 473 -17.66 -27.03 -6.06
C ILE A 473 -17.04 -26.87 -4.67
N GLU A 474 -16.13 -27.77 -4.31
CA GLU A 474 -15.36 -27.65 -3.08
C GLU A 474 -14.34 -26.50 -3.21
N THR A 475 -14.40 -25.54 -2.30
CA THR A 475 -13.63 -24.29 -2.36
C THR A 475 -12.96 -24.00 -1.03
N ALA A 476 -11.70 -23.60 -1.05
CA ALA A 476 -10.92 -23.21 0.12
C ALA A 476 -10.70 -21.69 0.14
N PHE A 477 -10.94 -21.08 1.29
CA PHE A 477 -10.72 -19.66 1.58
C PHE A 477 -9.69 -19.49 2.68
N SER A 478 -8.81 -18.49 2.58
CA SER A 478 -7.76 -18.23 3.57
C SER A 478 -7.40 -16.75 3.65
N GLY A 479 -6.82 -16.33 4.77
CA GLY A 479 -6.32 -14.96 4.94
C GLY A 479 -7.40 -13.90 4.77
N PHE A 480 -8.58 -14.12 5.38
CA PHE A 480 -9.66 -13.14 5.35
C PHE A 480 -9.30 -11.91 6.18
N ALA A 481 -9.44 -10.72 5.58
CA ALA A 481 -9.20 -9.45 6.25
C ALA A 481 -10.24 -8.42 5.80
N LEU A 482 -11.03 -7.91 6.74
CA LEU A 482 -12.00 -6.85 6.51
C LEU A 482 -11.64 -5.64 7.37
N THR A 483 -11.50 -4.48 6.75
CA THR A 483 -11.24 -3.21 7.43
C THR A 483 -12.36 -2.22 7.12
N GLU A 484 -13.05 -1.78 8.15
CA GLU A 484 -14.07 -0.74 8.02
C GLU A 484 -13.41 0.64 7.79
N GLY A 485 -14.11 1.49 7.06
CA GLY A 485 -13.67 2.81 6.68
C GLY A 485 -13.71 3.02 5.17
N PHE A 486 -13.38 4.23 4.75
CA PHE A 486 -13.40 4.61 3.33
C PHE A 486 -12.07 5.19 2.87
N GLU A 487 -11.81 5.09 1.58
CA GLU A 487 -10.88 5.93 0.84
C GLU A 487 -11.62 6.56 -0.34
N ASP A 488 -11.59 7.87 -0.43
CA ASP A 488 -12.26 8.66 -1.45
C ASP A 488 -11.19 9.45 -2.23
N LEU A 489 -10.95 9.05 -3.47
CA LEU A 489 -9.98 9.66 -4.37
C LEU A 489 -10.64 10.64 -5.35
N PHE A 490 -11.97 10.77 -5.28
CA PHE A 490 -12.79 11.66 -6.11
C PHE A 490 -12.60 11.46 -7.62
N GLU A 491 -12.23 10.25 -8.04
CA GLU A 491 -11.95 9.90 -9.45
C GLU A 491 -13.18 10.05 -10.37
N HIS A 492 -14.38 10.08 -9.78
CA HIS A 492 -15.64 10.31 -10.48
C HIS A 492 -16.24 11.64 -10.07
N ASP A 493 -16.87 12.36 -11.02
CA ASP A 493 -17.51 13.67 -10.79
C ASP A 493 -18.78 13.59 -9.90
N ARG A 494 -18.76 12.76 -8.87
CA ARG A 494 -19.87 12.56 -7.92
C ARG A 494 -19.44 12.81 -6.48
N VAL A 495 -20.23 13.62 -5.77
CA VAL A 495 -20.08 13.84 -4.33
C VAL A 495 -20.73 12.67 -3.59
N SER A 496 -20.02 11.57 -3.41
CA SER A 496 -20.56 10.38 -2.73
C SER A 496 -20.46 10.50 -1.22
N GLY A 497 -21.63 10.64 -0.56
CA GLY A 497 -21.74 10.63 0.90
C GLY A 497 -21.19 11.87 1.62
N TRP A 498 -20.76 12.90 0.90
CA TRP A 498 -20.45 14.20 1.48
C TRP A 498 -21.69 15.10 1.49
N GLU A 499 -21.98 15.73 2.60
CA GLU A 499 -23.10 16.65 2.76
C GLU A 499 -22.65 17.96 3.39
N MET A 500 -23.27 19.06 2.97
CA MET A 500 -23.07 20.37 3.60
C MET A 500 -23.89 20.46 4.88
N LEU A 501 -23.29 20.95 5.96
CA LEU A 501 -24.03 21.23 7.20
C LEU A 501 -24.80 22.56 7.16
N GLU A 502 -24.32 23.52 6.35
CA GLU A 502 -24.90 24.85 6.18
C GLU A 502 -25.25 25.10 4.71
N GLU A 503 -26.29 25.93 4.50
CA GLU A 503 -26.76 26.29 3.14
C GLU A 503 -25.92 27.36 2.42
N ASN A 504 -24.95 27.98 3.12
CA ASN A 504 -24.18 29.12 2.61
C ASN A 504 -22.89 28.71 1.87
N GLY A 505 -22.84 27.50 1.35
CA GLY A 505 -21.69 27.00 0.60
C GLY A 505 -22.06 26.02 -0.49
N THR A 506 -21.05 25.56 -1.21
CA THR A 506 -21.18 24.55 -2.27
C THR A 506 -20.16 23.44 -2.10
N CYS A 507 -20.57 22.21 -2.44
CA CYS A 507 -19.72 21.03 -2.46
C CYS A 507 -19.91 20.36 -3.82
N ARG A 508 -18.81 20.21 -4.59
CA ARG A 508 -18.85 19.61 -5.93
C ARG A 508 -17.54 18.88 -6.24
N THR A 509 -17.62 17.86 -7.06
CA THR A 509 -16.43 17.17 -7.60
C THR A 509 -16.12 17.64 -9.01
N GLN A 510 -14.84 17.74 -9.32
CA GLN A 510 -14.35 18.10 -10.64
C GLN A 510 -12.87 17.69 -10.76
N ASP A 511 -12.48 17.10 -11.89
CA ASP A 511 -11.08 16.75 -12.21
C ASP A 511 -10.37 15.93 -11.11
N GLY A 512 -11.09 15.00 -10.47
CA GLY A 512 -10.54 14.14 -9.41
C GLY A 512 -10.31 14.84 -8.06
N GLU A 513 -11.00 15.96 -7.82
CA GLU A 513 -10.96 16.69 -6.55
C GLU A 513 -12.38 17.08 -6.08
N LEU A 514 -12.57 17.15 -4.77
CA LEU A 514 -13.75 17.70 -4.13
C LEU A 514 -13.52 19.16 -3.77
N PHE A 515 -14.29 20.06 -4.36
CA PHE A 515 -14.26 21.49 -4.07
C PHE A 515 -15.33 21.86 -3.07
N ILE A 516 -14.93 22.50 -1.97
CA ILE A 516 -15.82 23.03 -0.94
C ILE A 516 -15.59 24.53 -0.89
N SER A 517 -16.66 25.31 -1.12
CA SER A 517 -16.60 26.76 -1.22
C SER A 517 -17.59 27.42 -0.29
N SER A 518 -17.16 28.47 0.42
CA SER A 518 -18.02 29.36 1.18
C SER A 518 -18.50 30.55 0.35
N ASN A 519 -19.68 31.05 0.63
CA ASN A 519 -20.22 32.26 0.05
C ASN A 519 -19.84 33.47 0.93
N GLY A 520 -18.80 34.23 0.54
CA GLY A 520 -18.27 35.35 1.32
C GLY A 520 -17.78 34.90 2.70
N ASP A 521 -18.06 35.70 3.73
CA ASP A 521 -17.62 35.46 5.12
C ASP A 521 -18.33 34.29 5.83
N ALA A 522 -19.19 33.52 5.15
CA ALA A 522 -19.86 32.37 5.76
C ALA A 522 -18.85 31.29 6.17
N GLU A 523 -19.13 30.65 7.29
CA GLU A 523 -18.44 29.43 7.71
C GLU A 523 -19.22 28.24 7.17
N VAL A 524 -18.55 27.30 6.51
CA VAL A 524 -19.17 26.10 5.94
C VAL A 524 -18.39 24.84 6.27
N VAL A 525 -19.14 23.76 6.40
CA VAL A 525 -18.58 22.42 6.67
C VAL A 525 -19.21 21.42 5.71
N ALA A 526 -18.39 20.72 4.98
CA ALA A 526 -18.79 19.50 4.29
C ALA A 526 -18.36 18.28 5.11
N VAL A 527 -19.29 17.38 5.40
CA VAL A 527 -19.05 16.23 6.28
C VAL A 527 -19.40 14.92 5.59
N LYS A 528 -18.60 13.89 5.85
CA LYS A 528 -18.92 12.50 5.50
C LYS A 528 -19.28 11.79 6.80
N MET A 529 -20.60 11.56 7.01
CA MET A 529 -21.13 11.04 8.28
C MET A 529 -20.83 9.55 8.42
N GLN A 530 -19.72 9.24 9.08
CA GLN A 530 -19.34 7.92 9.54
C GLN A 530 -18.74 8.04 10.96
N PRO A 531 -19.60 8.23 11.99
CA PRO A 531 -19.11 8.41 13.35
C PRO A 531 -18.43 7.16 13.87
N ARG A 532 -17.28 7.34 14.55
CA ARG A 532 -16.48 6.30 15.20
C ARG A 532 -15.84 6.86 16.47
N LEU A 533 -15.57 5.99 17.44
CA LEU A 533 -14.81 6.33 18.65
C LEU A 533 -13.30 6.35 18.39
N GLU A 534 -12.82 5.38 17.62
CA GLU A 534 -11.41 5.19 17.32
C GLU A 534 -11.20 5.05 15.82
N TYR A 535 -10.30 5.84 15.28
CA TYR A 535 -9.99 5.84 13.85
C TYR A 535 -8.69 6.58 13.52
N ASP A 536 -8.09 6.25 12.40
CA ASP A 536 -7.10 7.07 11.71
C ASP A 536 -7.77 7.76 10.51
N PHE A 537 -7.75 9.08 10.50
CA PHE A 537 -8.25 9.88 9.40
C PHE A 537 -7.12 10.69 8.74
N ALA A 538 -7.14 10.75 7.41
CA ALA A 538 -6.24 11.58 6.62
C ALA A 538 -7.00 12.25 5.48
N ILE A 539 -6.64 13.49 5.18
CA ILE A 539 -7.18 14.27 4.08
C ILE A 539 -6.05 15.01 3.36
N ASN A 540 -6.01 14.91 2.03
CA ASN A 540 -5.13 15.74 1.21
C ASN A 540 -5.92 16.95 0.74
N VAL A 541 -5.48 18.13 1.15
CA VAL A 541 -6.24 19.37 0.97
C VAL A 541 -5.31 20.55 0.65
N ARG A 542 -5.77 21.46 -0.20
CA ARG A 542 -5.12 22.75 -0.50
C ARG A 542 -6.13 23.88 -0.52
N LEU A 543 -5.65 25.08 -0.29
CA LEU A 543 -6.42 26.30 -0.51
C LEU A 543 -6.43 26.62 -2.01
N ASP A 544 -7.61 26.57 -2.65
CA ASP A 544 -7.77 26.85 -4.07
C ASP A 544 -8.06 28.34 -4.34
N LYS A 545 -8.96 28.92 -3.56
CA LYS A 545 -9.29 30.35 -3.63
C LYS A 545 -9.31 30.97 -2.26
N ARG A 546 -8.78 32.19 -2.15
CA ARG A 546 -8.61 32.93 -0.93
C ARG A 546 -9.39 34.24 -0.97
N GLY A 547 -10.27 34.49 0.02
CA GLY A 547 -10.82 35.81 0.32
C GLY A 547 -10.02 36.53 1.40
N ASP A 548 -10.47 37.73 1.78
CA ASP A 548 -9.77 38.59 2.75
C ASP A 548 -9.76 38.02 4.17
N GLY A 549 -10.79 37.23 4.53
CA GLY A 549 -10.96 36.57 5.82
C GLY A 549 -10.69 35.06 5.80
N ALA A 550 -9.94 34.56 4.82
CA ALA A 550 -9.80 33.14 4.54
C ALA A 550 -9.30 32.32 5.73
N ALA A 551 -10.05 31.28 6.05
CA ALA A 551 -9.67 30.25 6.99
C ALA A 551 -10.17 28.88 6.50
N TRP A 552 -9.40 27.82 6.75
CA TRP A 552 -9.72 26.47 6.30
C TRP A 552 -9.14 25.41 7.23
N GLY A 553 -9.58 24.18 7.08
CA GLY A 553 -9.10 23.06 7.88
C GLY A 553 -10.16 21.98 8.04
N PHE A 554 -10.24 21.38 9.23
CA PHE A 554 -11.19 20.31 9.50
C PHE A 554 -11.92 20.49 10.85
N VAL A 555 -13.04 19.81 10.97
CA VAL A 555 -13.81 19.68 12.20
C VAL A 555 -14.15 18.22 12.47
N LEU A 556 -14.30 17.87 13.74
CA LEU A 556 -14.89 16.61 14.18
C LEU A 556 -16.30 16.93 14.69
N VAL A 557 -17.31 16.25 14.15
CA VAL A 557 -18.72 16.43 14.51
C VAL A 557 -19.28 15.14 15.10
N ASP A 558 -20.16 15.27 16.10
CA ASP A 558 -20.86 14.12 16.67
C ASP A 558 -22.03 13.65 15.76
N GLN A 559 -22.72 12.60 16.17
CA GLN A 559 -23.88 12.05 15.45
C GLN A 559 -25.01 13.07 15.25
N HIS A 560 -25.05 14.15 16.04
CA HIS A 560 -26.02 15.25 15.93
C HIS A 560 -25.47 16.42 15.11
N LYS A 561 -24.35 16.22 14.39
CA LYS A 561 -23.68 17.22 13.56
C LYS A 561 -23.15 18.44 14.36
N LYS A 562 -22.96 18.30 15.67
CA LYS A 562 -22.36 19.33 16.50
C LYS A 562 -20.84 19.22 16.52
N VAL A 563 -20.15 20.32 16.27
CA VAL A 563 -18.68 20.40 16.30
C VAL A 563 -18.16 20.15 17.72
N GLN A 564 -17.37 19.10 17.88
CA GLN A 564 -16.68 18.71 19.10
C GLN A 564 -15.23 19.23 19.13
N CYS A 565 -14.60 19.30 17.96
CA CYS A 565 -13.22 19.72 17.80
C CYS A 565 -13.03 20.38 16.43
N SER A 566 -12.09 21.34 16.34
CA SER A 566 -11.68 21.92 15.06
C SER A 566 -10.18 22.17 15.02
N VAL A 567 -9.60 22.00 13.82
CA VAL A 567 -8.25 22.48 13.47
C VAL A 567 -8.42 23.40 12.28
N THR A 568 -8.10 24.67 12.45
CA THR A 568 -8.27 25.69 11.41
C THR A 568 -6.99 26.47 11.19
N ILE A 569 -6.66 26.72 9.94
CA ILE A 569 -5.57 27.57 9.49
C ILE A 569 -6.18 28.91 9.11
N ASP A 570 -5.74 29.96 9.77
CA ASP A 570 -6.11 31.36 9.50
C ASP A 570 -5.01 31.97 8.63
N GLU A 571 -5.34 32.22 7.36
CA GLU A 571 -4.39 32.69 6.36
C GLU A 571 -3.83 34.08 6.67
N ASN A 572 -4.65 34.97 7.22
CA ASN A 572 -4.21 36.34 7.53
C ASN A 572 -3.30 36.38 8.76
N ALA A 573 -3.62 35.57 9.76
CA ALA A 573 -2.81 35.49 10.96
C ALA A 573 -1.62 34.54 10.83
N ASN A 574 -1.55 33.74 9.76
CA ASN A 574 -0.62 32.63 9.56
C ASN A 574 -0.53 31.74 10.81
N VAL A 575 -1.69 31.30 11.29
CA VAL A 575 -1.83 30.55 12.55
C VAL A 575 -2.74 29.36 12.37
N CYS A 576 -2.25 28.20 12.74
CA CYS A 576 -3.09 27.03 12.96
C CYS A 576 -3.68 27.07 14.39
N ARG A 577 -5.01 26.89 14.49
CA ARG A 577 -5.74 26.87 15.77
C ARG A 577 -6.42 25.53 15.99
N PHE A 578 -6.15 24.94 17.12
CA PHE A 578 -6.88 23.79 17.62
C PHE A 578 -7.88 24.22 18.68
N ARG A 579 -9.14 23.81 18.55
CA ARG A 579 -10.23 24.09 19.52
C ARG A 579 -10.89 22.79 19.93
N THR A 580 -11.09 22.60 21.24
CA THR A 580 -11.84 21.47 21.82
C THR A 580 -12.37 21.86 23.21
N GLY A 581 -13.60 21.45 23.55
CA GLY A 581 -14.22 21.68 24.88
C GLY A 581 -14.18 23.14 25.33
N GLY A 582 -14.33 24.11 24.42
CA GLY A 582 -14.30 25.55 24.72
C GLY A 582 -12.88 26.12 24.92
N ARG A 583 -11.83 25.30 24.81
CA ARG A 583 -10.42 25.72 24.87
C ARG A 583 -9.84 25.90 23.47
N SER A 584 -8.93 26.87 23.32
CA SER A 584 -8.20 27.11 22.07
C SER A 584 -6.70 27.12 22.32
N LYS A 585 -5.96 26.40 21.45
CA LYS A 585 -4.50 26.33 21.45
C LYS A 585 -3.97 26.69 20.07
N LYS A 586 -2.91 27.50 20.01
CA LYS A 586 -2.17 27.72 18.76
C LYS A 586 -1.26 26.55 18.51
N LEU A 587 -1.29 26.03 17.28
CA LEU A 587 -0.33 25.06 16.77
C LEU A 587 0.67 25.78 15.85
N LYS A 588 1.91 25.34 15.84
CA LYS A 588 2.95 25.92 14.99
C LYS A 588 2.97 25.18 13.66
N LEU A 589 2.76 25.88 12.55
CA LEU A 589 2.99 25.36 11.22
C LEU A 589 4.48 25.25 10.93
N PRO A 590 4.90 24.30 10.09
CA PRO A 590 6.28 24.21 9.62
C PRO A 590 6.75 25.49 8.93
N ALA A 591 8.05 25.73 8.96
CA ALA A 591 8.64 26.81 8.18
C ALA A 591 8.48 26.49 6.67
N GLY A 592 8.04 27.47 5.90
CA GLY A 592 7.79 27.30 4.46
C GLY A 592 6.45 26.67 4.11
N PHE A 593 5.52 26.53 5.06
CA PHE A 593 4.15 26.08 4.77
C PHE A 593 3.46 27.05 3.80
N ILE A 594 2.94 26.52 2.71
CA ILE A 594 2.22 27.26 1.64
C ILE A 594 0.85 26.61 1.46
N SER A 595 -0.22 27.30 1.83
CA SER A 595 -1.59 26.77 1.78
C SER A 595 -2.10 26.39 0.39
N ALA A 596 -1.49 26.95 -0.67
CA ALA A 596 -1.82 26.60 -2.05
C ALA A 596 -1.23 25.26 -2.49
N ASP A 597 -0.23 24.74 -1.76
CA ASP A 597 0.29 23.39 -1.97
C ASP A 597 -0.65 22.37 -1.33
N THR A 598 -0.71 21.17 -1.91
CA THR A 598 -1.48 20.08 -1.31
C THR A 598 -0.74 19.53 -0.09
N HIS A 599 -1.44 19.54 1.04
CA HIS A 599 -0.95 19.01 2.31
C HIS A 599 -1.81 17.87 2.80
N GLN A 600 -1.20 16.87 3.45
CA GLN A 600 -1.96 15.88 4.19
C GLN A 600 -2.14 16.33 5.64
N ILE A 601 -3.39 16.49 6.05
CA ILE A 601 -3.76 16.68 7.46
C ILE A 601 -4.35 15.37 7.97
N GLY A 602 -3.86 14.88 9.11
CA GLY A 602 -4.31 13.65 9.71
C GLY A 602 -4.73 13.81 11.18
N VAL A 603 -5.69 12.97 11.58
CA VAL A 603 -6.13 12.84 12.98
C VAL A 603 -6.17 11.36 13.34
N LEU A 604 -5.37 10.96 14.30
CA LEU A 604 -5.45 9.64 14.91
C LEU A 604 -6.17 9.78 16.27
N ILE A 605 -7.28 9.08 16.42
CA ILE A 605 -7.97 8.90 17.71
C ILE A 605 -7.85 7.43 18.10
N ASN A 606 -7.16 7.20 19.21
CA ASN A 606 -6.96 5.85 19.75
C ASN A 606 -6.75 5.92 21.26
N ASN A 607 -7.40 5.00 22.00
CA ASN A 607 -7.30 4.88 23.46
C ASN A 607 -7.54 6.22 24.21
N GLY A 608 -8.56 6.97 23.78
CA GLY A 608 -8.91 8.26 24.39
C GLY A 608 -7.90 9.39 24.11
N ASN A 609 -6.91 9.17 23.26
CA ASN A 609 -5.95 10.17 22.81
C ASN A 609 -6.22 10.61 21.38
N MET A 610 -5.90 11.87 21.09
CA MET A 610 -5.98 12.45 19.76
C MET A 610 -4.63 13.04 19.37
N ILE A 611 -4.12 12.61 18.21
CA ILE A 611 -2.89 13.13 17.60
C ILE A 611 -3.28 13.84 16.30
N ILE A 612 -2.85 15.09 16.16
CA ILE A 612 -3.05 15.90 14.95
C ILE A 612 -1.72 15.94 14.21
N ARG A 613 -1.76 15.60 12.92
CA ARG A 613 -0.58 15.52 12.05
C ARG A 613 -0.72 16.46 10.86
N LEU A 614 0.39 16.97 10.39
CA LEU A 614 0.58 17.53 9.06
C LEU A 614 1.71 16.72 8.41
N GLU A 615 1.32 15.84 7.47
CA GLU A 615 2.24 14.88 6.87
C GLU A 615 2.96 14.02 7.94
N ASP A 616 4.30 14.03 7.99
CA ASP A 616 5.12 13.35 8.99
C ASP A 616 5.27 14.13 10.32
N ILE A 617 4.72 15.35 10.39
CA ILE A 617 4.91 16.24 11.54
C ILE A 617 3.72 16.16 12.49
N ILE A 618 3.99 15.88 13.78
CA ILE A 618 2.96 15.99 14.83
C ILE A 618 2.78 17.46 15.20
N LEU A 619 1.64 18.04 14.82
CA LEU A 619 1.26 19.41 15.20
C LEU A 619 0.79 19.51 16.65
N GLY A 620 0.13 18.50 17.17
CA GLY A 620 -0.40 18.53 18.51
C GLY A 620 -0.96 17.21 19.03
N LYS A 621 -1.07 17.12 20.36
CA LYS A 621 -1.69 16.01 21.08
C LYS A 621 -2.72 16.56 22.07
N SER A 622 -3.83 15.86 22.25
CA SER A 622 -4.92 16.20 23.17
C SER A 622 -5.67 14.94 23.60
N ALA A 623 -6.54 15.06 24.62
CA ALA A 623 -7.56 14.05 24.86
C ALA A 623 -8.55 14.03 23.69
N ALA A 624 -9.03 12.85 23.34
CA ALA A 624 -10.06 12.65 22.32
C ALA A 624 -11.44 13.10 22.81
N PRO A 625 -12.36 13.43 21.89
CA PRO A 625 -13.78 13.50 22.22
C PRO A 625 -14.26 12.20 22.88
N GLN A 626 -15.21 12.30 23.84
CA GLN A 626 -15.74 11.14 24.55
C GLN A 626 -16.94 10.50 23.84
N THR A 627 -17.28 11.01 22.69
CA THR A 627 -18.39 10.54 21.83
C THR A 627 -17.85 10.17 20.46
N GLU A 628 -18.55 9.30 19.77
CA GLU A 628 -18.24 9.03 18.35
C GLU A 628 -18.28 10.33 17.55
N THR A 629 -17.28 10.46 16.67
CA THR A 629 -17.16 11.61 15.79
C THR A 629 -16.97 11.21 14.34
N ALA A 630 -17.53 12.04 13.45
CA ALA A 630 -17.31 12.02 12.03
C ALA A 630 -16.45 13.21 11.61
N PHE A 631 -15.80 13.09 10.48
CA PHE A 631 -14.90 14.11 9.97
C PHE A 631 -15.62 15.04 8.97
N GLY A 632 -15.35 16.36 9.11
CA GLY A 632 -15.79 17.38 8.17
C GLY A 632 -14.67 18.32 7.76
N VAL A 633 -14.72 18.78 6.52
CA VAL A 633 -13.84 19.81 5.96
C VAL A 633 -14.49 21.17 6.19
N TYR A 634 -13.72 22.09 6.74
CA TYR A 634 -14.15 23.46 7.06
C TYR A 634 -13.48 24.47 6.13
N CYS A 635 -14.27 25.45 5.65
CA CYS A 635 -13.71 26.66 5.08
C CYS A 635 -14.58 27.90 5.39
N LYS A 636 -13.95 29.07 5.34
CA LYS A 636 -14.54 30.38 5.52
C LYS A 636 -13.87 31.35 4.56
N ASP A 637 -14.66 32.16 3.85
CA ASP A 637 -14.18 33.10 2.84
C ASP A 637 -13.09 32.48 1.94
N ALA A 638 -13.34 31.24 1.51
CA ALA A 638 -12.35 30.42 0.81
C ALA A 638 -13.02 29.32 -0.04
N THR A 639 -12.26 28.80 -0.97
CA THR A 639 -12.48 27.50 -1.61
C THR A 639 -11.31 26.60 -1.29
N VAL A 640 -11.59 25.40 -0.82
CA VAL A 640 -10.60 24.34 -0.64
C VAL A 640 -10.83 23.22 -1.64
N ALA A 641 -9.76 22.63 -2.13
CA ALA A 641 -9.76 21.44 -2.96
C ALA A 641 -9.22 20.25 -2.18
N VAL A 642 -9.93 19.15 -2.21
CA VAL A 642 -9.60 17.90 -1.51
C VAL A 642 -9.39 16.83 -2.57
N GLU A 643 -8.18 16.27 -2.67
CA GLU A 643 -7.86 15.21 -3.64
C GLU A 643 -7.99 13.79 -3.09
N MET A 644 -7.99 13.64 -1.77
CA MET A 644 -8.15 12.36 -1.08
C MET A 644 -8.73 12.59 0.31
N ALA A 645 -9.63 11.72 0.72
CA ALA A 645 -10.06 11.59 2.12
C ALA A 645 -10.11 10.11 2.49
N ARG A 646 -9.47 9.74 3.59
CA ARG A 646 -9.43 8.35 4.07
C ARG A 646 -9.74 8.28 5.54
N LEU A 647 -10.64 7.37 5.92
CA LEU A 647 -10.91 6.99 7.30
C LEU A 647 -10.72 5.48 7.44
N THR A 648 -9.96 5.06 8.43
CA THR A 648 -9.76 3.67 8.82
C THR A 648 -10.25 3.50 10.25
N ALA A 649 -11.23 2.64 10.50
CA ALA A 649 -11.66 2.25 11.84
C ALA A 649 -10.57 1.42 12.53
N LEU A 650 -10.42 1.59 13.85
CA LEU A 650 -9.41 0.92 14.67
C LEU A 650 -10.05 -0.02 15.68
#